data_d69ce00f43da1fb9fc1bdf1a2936e4d7
#
_entry.id   d69ce00f43da1fb9fc1bdf1a2936e4d7
#
_cell.length_a   1.000
_cell.length_b   1.000
_cell.length_c   1.000
_cell.angle_alpha   90.00
_cell.angle_beta   90.00
_cell.angle_gamma   90.00
#
_symmetry.space_group_name_H-M   'P 1'
#
loop_
_entity.id
_entity.type
_entity.pdbx_description
1 polymer ?
#
loop_
_entity_poly.entity_id
_entity_poly.type
_entity_poly.pdbx_seq_one_letter_code
_entity_poly.pdbx_strand_id
1 'polypeptide(L)'
;MADVNLTVDGKKVTAPAGTLLIEACKSVGIEVPSFCYYPNLSLQGACRMCLVKVEKMPKLQTACTTVIGEGMIVITDSDEVHQARKGMVELLLGNHPLDCPVCDAGGECELQDMTFSYGAAESKYMEHKNHKEEQQWSPVVYFDRPRCILCYRCVRVCGEGMDVWALGVQNRGVSSVIAPNKEDHLECEECGMCIDICPVGALTSGAYRYKTRPWEMNHVGTTCTHCADGCKTTLGVRRSETGMEIVRGDNRDKSGINGDFLCIKGRYAFDFANREDRLTQPLIRKDGQLAPSTWEEAFELIGKRFKQAREQLGGQAIGVVGSSRTTNEENYLLQKFARVVLETNNIDHHRTADFPAFAAALKGKPESTASMRDVFNAPAILLIGNDPTEQHPLLAWQIRNNVRLHRAKLYVVNSRDIKLTRQAASVLKIPVGSEGQFAAFLAGDDSVAERLGPVVGPDETGEGGRSTPAQTTPQGFREQLRGEQNLVIIFDAGIRGGDIASLVKFGSDIPGAKFLCLADYANSRGAADMGLYPDLLPGYHPMAGSAKFHEEWGSVPRTQGLTLPEMVESARSGQLKAFYVVGANPVGRFGIDPFVFAQSFVVVQDMFLTETATLADVVLPAANAYEKTGTFTNTCGDLQLVKKAGEVSGSKSDFEMIVRIADAMGADVHKLVPFGRGSSADMGQSRGAQSGEADRHAVWLETHGLEPKMSPLDPTAILDEIQRLVPGYEVSRMNLLAGNDQHTTLVGTAAGAAQNPELIAPANDNLFTSGTLGRYSRTLNSVMENRSPQPVESEVAAD
;
A
#
# COMPACT_ATOMS: atom_id res chain seq x y z
N MET A 1 -26.62 12.98 -19.01
CA MET A 1 -26.19 13.62 -20.28
C MET A 1 -26.80 12.79 -21.40
N ALA A 2 -27.22 13.41 -22.53
CA ALA A 2 -27.75 12.66 -23.66
C ALA A 2 -26.63 11.81 -24.30
N ASP A 3 -26.98 10.59 -24.74
CA ASP A 3 -26.05 9.75 -25.47
C ASP A 3 -25.93 10.23 -26.92
N VAL A 4 -24.74 10.09 -27.49
CA VAL A 4 -24.38 10.44 -28.85
C VAL A 4 -23.98 9.15 -29.60
N ASN A 5 -24.50 8.99 -30.81
CA ASN A 5 -24.21 7.86 -31.67
C ASN A 5 -23.26 8.27 -32.78
N LEU A 6 -22.22 7.46 -33.01
CA LEU A 6 -21.23 7.66 -34.06
C LEU A 6 -20.79 6.31 -34.64
N THR A 7 -20.02 6.36 -35.72
CA THR A 7 -19.43 5.17 -36.33
C THR A 7 -17.92 5.33 -36.39
N VAL A 8 -17.16 4.33 -35.94
CA VAL A 8 -15.70 4.30 -35.99
C VAL A 8 -15.26 3.04 -36.73
N ASP A 9 -14.60 3.20 -37.86
CA ASP A 9 -14.17 2.12 -38.77
C ASP A 9 -15.28 1.09 -39.02
N GLY A 10 -16.52 1.58 -39.29
CA GLY A 10 -17.70 0.76 -39.51
C GLY A 10 -18.40 0.22 -38.24
N LYS A 11 -17.80 0.34 -37.06
CA LYS A 11 -18.41 -0.07 -35.79
C LYS A 11 -19.30 1.05 -35.20
N LYS A 12 -20.50 0.71 -34.79
CA LYS A 12 -21.39 1.65 -34.08
C LYS A 12 -20.92 1.85 -32.64
N VAL A 13 -20.87 3.09 -32.22
CA VAL A 13 -20.46 3.51 -30.88
C VAL A 13 -21.52 4.41 -30.30
N THR A 14 -21.92 4.18 -29.05
CA THR A 14 -22.79 5.06 -28.28
C THR A 14 -22.06 5.48 -27.01
N ALA A 15 -21.94 6.78 -26.78
CA ALA A 15 -21.23 7.31 -25.61
C ALA A 15 -21.87 8.62 -25.13
N PRO A 16 -21.72 9.00 -23.86
CA PRO A 16 -22.26 10.25 -23.36
C PRO A 16 -21.73 11.47 -24.11
N ALA A 17 -22.60 12.47 -24.29
CA ALA A 17 -22.19 13.76 -24.89
C ALA A 17 -21.04 14.39 -24.09
N GLY A 18 -20.05 14.93 -24.77
CA GLY A 18 -18.82 15.45 -24.17
C GLY A 18 -17.64 14.45 -24.10
N THR A 19 -17.88 13.18 -24.44
CA THR A 19 -16.81 12.18 -24.54
C THR A 19 -15.81 12.57 -25.64
N LEU A 20 -14.52 12.39 -25.38
CA LEU A 20 -13.48 12.60 -26.38
C LEU A 20 -13.47 11.46 -27.40
N LEU A 21 -13.20 11.78 -28.65
CA LEU A 21 -13.19 10.81 -29.73
C LEU A 21 -12.20 9.68 -29.50
N ILE A 22 -11.04 9.95 -28.90
CA ILE A 22 -10.05 8.92 -28.53
C ILE A 22 -10.63 7.88 -27.56
N GLU A 23 -11.43 8.32 -26.58
CA GLU A 23 -12.07 7.40 -25.60
C GLU A 23 -13.22 6.63 -26.22
N ALA A 24 -13.98 7.27 -27.13
CA ALA A 24 -15.02 6.60 -27.91
C ALA A 24 -14.45 5.51 -28.81
N CYS A 25 -13.29 5.73 -29.45
CA CYS A 25 -12.57 4.71 -30.22
C CYS A 25 -12.15 3.54 -29.32
N LYS A 26 -11.57 3.85 -28.17
CA LYS A 26 -11.09 2.86 -27.21
C LYS A 26 -12.23 1.97 -26.68
N SER A 27 -13.43 2.49 -26.47
CA SER A 27 -14.59 1.73 -25.99
C SER A 27 -15.00 0.58 -26.91
N VAL A 28 -14.63 0.61 -28.20
CA VAL A 28 -14.91 -0.46 -29.18
C VAL A 28 -13.65 -1.22 -29.60
N GLY A 29 -12.57 -1.10 -28.78
CA GLY A 29 -11.31 -1.84 -28.99
C GLY A 29 -10.43 -1.27 -30.11
N ILE A 30 -10.58 0.02 -30.47
CA ILE A 30 -9.75 0.71 -31.44
C ILE A 30 -8.83 1.66 -30.71
N GLU A 31 -7.52 1.34 -30.66
CA GLU A 31 -6.51 2.18 -30.05
C GLU A 31 -5.97 3.21 -31.03
N VAL A 32 -6.22 4.49 -30.75
CA VAL A 32 -5.66 5.60 -31.51
C VAL A 32 -4.38 6.06 -30.83
N PRO A 33 -3.20 5.99 -31.51
CA PRO A 33 -1.91 6.29 -30.90
C PRO A 33 -1.79 7.75 -30.44
N SER A 34 -1.16 7.97 -29.28
CA SER A 34 -0.95 9.32 -28.77
C SER A 34 0.19 9.36 -27.74
N PHE A 35 1.12 10.31 -27.87
CA PHE A 35 2.16 10.54 -26.86
C PHE A 35 1.80 11.62 -25.83
N CYS A 36 0.98 12.59 -26.18
CA CYS A 36 0.68 13.69 -25.25
C CYS A 36 -0.63 13.51 -24.48
N TYR A 37 -1.57 12.72 -24.97
CA TYR A 37 -2.81 12.44 -24.26
C TYR A 37 -2.56 11.45 -23.12
N TYR A 38 -3.24 11.71 -22.00
CA TYR A 38 -3.34 10.78 -20.90
C TYR A 38 -4.67 10.99 -20.19
N PRO A 39 -5.41 9.92 -19.85
CA PRO A 39 -6.70 10.03 -19.16
C PRO A 39 -6.59 10.85 -17.86
N ASN A 40 -7.61 11.62 -17.56
CA ASN A 40 -7.71 12.44 -16.35
C ASN A 40 -6.67 13.58 -16.20
N LEU A 41 -5.83 13.82 -17.21
CA LEU A 41 -4.99 15.02 -17.29
C LEU A 41 -5.53 16.01 -18.33
N SER A 42 -5.19 17.27 -18.20
CA SER A 42 -5.59 18.31 -19.16
C SER A 42 -5.15 17.99 -20.60
N LEU A 43 -5.90 18.46 -21.58
CA LEU A 43 -5.63 18.18 -22.99
C LEU A 43 -4.46 19.02 -23.51
N GLN A 44 -3.47 18.39 -24.11
CA GLN A 44 -2.28 19.06 -24.66
C GLN A 44 -2.37 19.26 -26.19
N GLY A 45 -2.78 18.24 -26.93
CA GLY A 45 -2.89 18.26 -28.38
C GLY A 45 -1.60 18.54 -29.17
N ALA A 46 -0.41 18.28 -28.57
CA ALA A 46 0.89 18.67 -29.12
C ALA A 46 1.50 17.65 -30.09
N CYS A 47 1.42 16.34 -29.80
CA CYS A 47 2.15 15.29 -30.51
C CYS A 47 1.59 14.95 -31.90
N ARG A 48 0.32 15.25 -32.16
CA ARG A 48 -0.39 15.00 -33.44
C ARG A 48 -0.43 13.53 -33.89
N MET A 49 -0.03 12.57 -33.07
CA MET A 49 -0.12 11.14 -33.43
C MET A 49 -1.56 10.63 -33.51
N CYS A 50 -2.48 11.26 -32.78
CA CYS A 50 -3.89 10.84 -32.72
C CYS A 50 -4.76 11.36 -33.89
N LEU A 51 -4.17 11.72 -35.00
CA LEU A 51 -4.89 12.14 -36.18
C LEU A 51 -5.75 11.02 -36.75
N VAL A 52 -7.02 11.37 -37.03
CA VAL A 52 -8.02 10.50 -37.65
C VAL A 52 -8.80 11.29 -38.70
N LYS A 53 -9.38 10.59 -39.66
CA LYS A 53 -10.24 11.19 -40.66
C LYS A 53 -11.69 11.21 -40.14
N VAL A 54 -12.35 12.34 -40.21
CA VAL A 54 -13.79 12.48 -39.92
C VAL A 54 -14.45 12.88 -41.22
N GLU A 55 -15.47 12.13 -41.64
CA GLU A 55 -16.18 12.44 -42.87
C GLU A 55 -16.76 13.85 -42.85
N LYS A 56 -16.78 14.50 -44.00
CA LYS A 56 -17.22 15.89 -44.20
C LYS A 56 -16.33 16.96 -43.57
N MET A 57 -15.23 16.56 -42.88
CA MET A 57 -14.24 17.51 -42.41
C MET A 57 -13.05 17.55 -43.40
N PRO A 58 -12.61 18.77 -43.84
CA PRO A 58 -11.59 18.89 -44.88
C PRO A 58 -10.17 18.53 -44.42
N LYS A 59 -9.95 18.40 -43.12
CA LYS A 59 -8.65 18.10 -42.51
C LYS A 59 -8.78 16.98 -41.50
N LEU A 60 -7.71 16.21 -41.32
CA LEU A 60 -7.60 15.26 -40.22
C LEU A 60 -7.81 15.94 -38.87
N GLN A 61 -8.50 15.27 -37.97
CA GLN A 61 -8.84 15.75 -36.64
C GLN A 61 -7.98 15.05 -35.56
N THR A 62 -7.67 15.74 -34.49
CA THR A 62 -6.98 15.16 -33.33
C THR A 62 -8.00 14.47 -32.41
N ALA A 63 -8.02 13.13 -32.39
CA ALA A 63 -8.99 12.38 -31.59
C ALA A 63 -8.93 12.69 -30.09
N CYS A 64 -7.78 13.06 -29.57
CA CYS A 64 -7.59 13.38 -28.15
C CYS A 64 -8.18 14.75 -27.72
N THR A 65 -8.56 15.62 -28.64
CA THR A 65 -9.14 16.94 -28.35
C THR A 65 -10.49 17.17 -29.03
N THR A 66 -10.94 16.24 -29.86
CA THR A 66 -12.23 16.31 -30.56
C THR A 66 -13.29 15.63 -29.72
N VAL A 67 -14.38 16.35 -29.45
CA VAL A 67 -15.57 15.82 -28.79
C VAL A 67 -16.44 15.12 -29.83
N ILE A 68 -17.05 13.99 -29.46
CA ILE A 68 -17.94 13.23 -30.33
C ILE A 68 -19.20 14.03 -30.68
N GLY A 69 -19.73 13.82 -31.87
CA GLY A 69 -20.96 14.44 -32.37
C GLY A 69 -21.91 13.40 -32.98
N GLU A 70 -23.21 13.69 -32.97
CA GLU A 70 -24.23 12.78 -33.51
C GLU A 70 -24.03 12.51 -35.01
N GLY A 71 -24.06 11.23 -35.40
CA GLY A 71 -23.86 10.78 -36.77
C GLY A 71 -22.44 10.96 -37.32
N MET A 72 -21.44 11.23 -36.44
CA MET A 72 -20.04 11.35 -36.86
C MET A 72 -19.54 10.01 -37.42
N ILE A 73 -18.86 10.05 -38.57
CA ILE A 73 -18.23 8.89 -39.19
C ILE A 73 -16.71 9.11 -39.12
N VAL A 74 -16.01 8.20 -38.45
CA VAL A 74 -14.59 8.30 -38.17
C VAL A 74 -13.86 7.14 -38.80
N ILE A 75 -12.74 7.41 -39.44
CA ILE A 75 -11.84 6.46 -40.07
C ILE A 75 -10.48 6.63 -39.39
N THR A 76 -10.03 5.61 -38.68
CA THR A 76 -8.77 5.63 -37.93
C THR A 76 -7.64 4.96 -38.69
N ASP A 77 -7.94 4.21 -39.73
CA ASP A 77 -7.02 3.43 -40.54
C ASP A 77 -7.25 3.71 -42.04
N SER A 78 -6.51 4.67 -42.58
CA SER A 78 -6.49 5.01 -44.04
C SER A 78 -5.09 5.46 -44.41
N ASP A 79 -4.78 5.41 -45.75
CA ASP A 79 -3.49 5.86 -46.29
C ASP A 79 -3.15 7.29 -45.87
N GLU A 80 -4.15 8.19 -45.85
CA GLU A 80 -3.97 9.58 -45.41
C GLU A 80 -3.58 9.68 -43.96
N VAL A 81 -4.22 8.90 -43.09
CA VAL A 81 -3.91 8.84 -41.66
C VAL A 81 -2.53 8.21 -41.42
N HIS A 82 -2.19 7.14 -42.13
CA HIS A 82 -0.88 6.52 -42.05
C HIS A 82 0.25 7.46 -42.49
N GLN A 83 0.08 8.18 -43.58
CA GLN A 83 1.06 9.17 -44.05
C GLN A 83 1.26 10.32 -43.07
N ALA A 84 0.17 10.80 -42.46
CA ALA A 84 0.25 11.82 -41.40
C ALA A 84 1.00 11.33 -40.17
N ARG A 85 0.69 10.12 -39.66
CA ARG A 85 1.38 9.51 -38.51
C ARG A 85 2.86 9.24 -38.82
N LYS A 86 3.17 8.76 -40.02
CA LYS A 86 4.55 8.60 -40.50
C LYS A 86 5.33 9.91 -40.44
N GLY A 87 4.74 10.99 -40.94
CA GLY A 87 5.37 12.33 -40.88
C GLY A 87 5.60 12.80 -39.45
N MET A 88 4.67 12.50 -38.50
CA MET A 88 4.86 12.84 -37.08
C MET A 88 5.99 12.03 -36.45
N VAL A 89 6.09 10.73 -36.73
CA VAL A 89 7.19 9.88 -36.22
C VAL A 89 8.53 10.40 -36.77
N GLU A 90 8.61 10.71 -38.07
CA GLU A 90 9.81 11.27 -38.72
C GLU A 90 10.27 12.56 -38.02
N LEU A 91 9.34 13.50 -37.75
CA LEU A 91 9.65 14.74 -37.01
C LEU A 91 10.14 14.48 -35.58
N LEU A 92 9.52 13.55 -34.86
CA LEU A 92 9.95 13.19 -33.49
C LEU A 92 11.35 12.56 -33.48
N LEU A 93 11.68 11.74 -34.51
CA LEU A 93 12.98 11.10 -34.63
C LEU A 93 14.08 12.04 -35.17
N GLY A 94 13.71 13.20 -35.72
CA GLY A 94 14.65 14.17 -36.27
C GLY A 94 15.80 14.51 -35.34
N ASN A 95 15.52 14.76 -34.05
CA ASN A 95 16.53 15.03 -33.04
C ASN A 95 16.71 13.91 -32.01
N HIS A 96 15.83 12.90 -31.99
CA HIS A 96 15.89 11.80 -31.05
C HIS A 96 17.12 10.90 -31.32
N PRO A 97 17.89 10.50 -30.26
CA PRO A 97 18.99 9.54 -30.45
C PRO A 97 18.46 8.19 -30.95
N LEU A 98 19.12 7.62 -31.98
CA LEU A 98 18.75 6.32 -32.53
C LEU A 98 19.59 5.19 -31.87
N ASP A 99 19.65 5.20 -30.57
CA ASP A 99 20.50 4.36 -29.73
C ASP A 99 19.69 3.47 -28.76
N CYS A 100 18.53 2.98 -29.19
CA CYS A 100 17.65 2.14 -28.37
C CYS A 100 18.35 0.98 -27.61
N PRO A 101 19.42 0.34 -28.13
CA PRO A 101 20.14 -0.70 -27.40
C PRO A 101 20.78 -0.25 -26.09
N VAL A 102 21.13 1.04 -25.96
CA VAL A 102 21.70 1.60 -24.72
C VAL A 102 20.70 2.45 -23.93
N CYS A 103 19.48 2.59 -24.39
CA CYS A 103 18.41 3.32 -23.70
C CYS A 103 17.69 2.41 -22.70
N ASP A 104 17.49 2.87 -21.48
CA ASP A 104 16.78 2.10 -20.43
C ASP A 104 15.31 1.76 -20.78
N ALA A 105 14.65 2.58 -21.61
CA ALA A 105 13.30 2.30 -22.10
C ALA A 105 13.27 1.36 -23.33
N GLY A 106 14.44 0.86 -23.78
CA GLY A 106 14.51 -0.08 -24.91
C GLY A 106 13.70 -1.35 -24.65
N GLY A 107 12.70 -1.63 -25.51
CA GLY A 107 11.76 -2.74 -25.37
C GLY A 107 10.44 -2.41 -24.65
N GLU A 108 10.28 -1.19 -24.14
CA GLU A 108 9.04 -0.70 -23.51
C GLU A 108 8.76 0.78 -23.84
N CYS A 109 9.20 1.25 -24.97
CA CYS A 109 9.14 2.65 -25.40
C CYS A 109 8.00 2.86 -26.40
N GLU A 110 7.02 3.71 -26.07
CA GLU A 110 5.90 4.03 -26.97
C GLU A 110 6.39 4.59 -28.32
N LEU A 111 7.48 5.38 -28.35
CA LEU A 111 8.06 5.89 -29.60
C LEU A 111 8.68 4.77 -30.44
N GLN A 112 9.32 3.79 -29.82
CA GLN A 112 9.87 2.62 -30.51
C GLN A 112 8.76 1.82 -31.19
N ASP A 113 7.65 1.56 -30.49
CA ASP A 113 6.49 0.85 -31.02
C ASP A 113 5.84 1.61 -32.18
N MET A 114 5.70 2.95 -32.04
CA MET A 114 5.16 3.80 -33.11
C MET A 114 6.10 3.88 -34.29
N THR A 115 7.41 3.86 -34.08
CA THR A 115 8.40 3.79 -35.15
C THR A 115 8.29 2.48 -35.95
N PHE A 116 8.04 1.39 -35.23
CA PHE A 116 7.82 0.09 -35.86
C PHE A 116 6.53 0.06 -36.68
N SER A 117 5.47 0.68 -36.19
CA SER A 117 4.14 0.67 -36.82
C SER A 117 4.03 1.66 -38.01
N TYR A 118 4.65 2.84 -37.93
CA TYR A 118 4.45 3.94 -38.87
C TYR A 118 5.73 4.52 -39.42
N GLY A 119 6.91 4.20 -38.90
CA GLY A 119 8.19 4.78 -39.28
C GLY A 119 8.70 4.32 -40.65
N ALA A 120 9.91 4.76 -40.96
CA ALA A 120 10.67 4.33 -42.13
C ALA A 120 11.97 3.66 -41.69
N ALA A 121 12.54 2.80 -42.54
CA ALA A 121 13.81 2.14 -42.28
C ALA A 121 15.01 3.12 -42.24
N GLU A 122 14.88 4.27 -42.92
CA GLU A 122 15.93 5.27 -43.07
C GLU A 122 15.44 6.64 -42.59
N SER A 123 16.35 7.41 -41.99
CA SER A 123 16.11 8.81 -41.64
C SER A 123 16.28 9.70 -42.87
N LYS A 124 15.38 10.68 -43.04
CA LYS A 124 15.51 11.73 -44.04
C LYS A 124 16.43 12.87 -43.59
N TYR A 125 16.75 12.93 -42.30
CA TYR A 125 17.54 14.01 -41.70
C TYR A 125 19.02 13.63 -41.70
N MET A 126 19.83 14.53 -42.24
CA MET A 126 21.28 14.38 -42.36
C MET A 126 22.02 15.27 -41.35
N GLU A 127 21.33 16.17 -40.68
CA GLU A 127 21.85 17.13 -39.74
C GLU A 127 22.32 16.43 -38.44
N HIS A 128 23.32 17.06 -37.80
CA HIS A 128 23.74 16.60 -36.48
C HIS A 128 22.64 16.76 -35.45
N LYS A 129 22.36 15.71 -34.73
CA LYS A 129 21.39 15.73 -33.60
C LYS A 129 21.95 16.57 -32.46
N ASN A 130 21.08 17.38 -31.86
CA ASN A 130 21.45 18.20 -30.70
C ASN A 130 21.62 17.32 -29.47
N HIS A 131 22.87 17.05 -29.11
CA HIS A 131 23.21 16.31 -27.93
C HIS A 131 23.38 17.23 -26.73
N LYS A 132 22.81 16.83 -25.59
CA LYS A 132 23.01 17.44 -24.28
C LYS A 132 23.30 16.34 -23.28
N GLU A 133 24.07 16.63 -22.28
CA GLU A 133 24.39 15.70 -21.22
C GLU A 133 23.12 15.34 -20.42
N GLU A 134 23.10 14.14 -19.91
CA GLU A 134 22.09 13.66 -19.01
C GLU A 134 22.23 14.35 -17.66
N GLN A 135 21.11 14.59 -17.00
CA GLN A 135 21.04 15.26 -15.70
C GLN A 135 20.46 14.31 -14.64
N GLN A 136 21.08 14.25 -13.50
CA GLN A 136 20.50 13.62 -12.31
C GLN A 136 19.78 14.71 -11.50
N TRP A 137 18.45 14.64 -11.44
CA TRP A 137 17.63 15.61 -10.70
C TRP A 137 17.35 15.21 -9.25
N SER A 138 17.46 13.92 -8.97
CA SER A 138 17.37 13.37 -7.62
C SER A 138 18.01 11.97 -7.59
N PRO A 139 18.17 11.33 -6.44
CA PRO A 139 18.67 9.96 -6.37
C PRO A 139 17.90 8.95 -7.23
N VAL A 140 16.61 9.21 -7.46
CA VAL A 140 15.72 8.29 -8.20
C VAL A 140 15.27 8.81 -9.56
N VAL A 141 15.53 10.06 -9.94
CA VAL A 141 15.09 10.66 -11.19
C VAL A 141 16.26 11.17 -12.03
N TYR A 142 16.42 10.59 -13.20
CA TYR A 142 17.37 11.02 -14.22
C TYR A 142 16.64 11.54 -15.46
N PHE A 143 17.18 12.58 -16.10
CA PHE A 143 16.62 13.20 -17.29
C PHE A 143 17.63 13.24 -18.42
N ASP A 144 17.27 12.60 -19.55
CA ASP A 144 18.00 12.67 -20.81
C ASP A 144 17.23 13.58 -21.77
N ARG A 145 17.74 14.80 -21.92
CA ARG A 145 17.10 15.85 -22.72
C ARG A 145 16.93 15.49 -24.20
N PRO A 146 17.92 14.92 -24.90
CA PRO A 146 17.79 14.52 -26.31
C PRO A 146 16.67 13.53 -26.59
N ARG A 147 16.32 12.68 -25.60
CA ARG A 147 15.24 11.71 -25.74
C ARG A 147 13.86 12.29 -25.45
N CYS A 148 13.79 13.52 -24.92
CA CYS A 148 12.52 14.15 -24.59
C CYS A 148 11.79 14.61 -25.86
N ILE A 149 10.55 14.16 -26.05
CA ILE A 149 9.67 14.55 -27.17
C ILE A 149 8.70 15.68 -26.82
N LEU A 150 8.87 16.35 -25.69
CA LEU A 150 8.06 17.49 -25.22
C LEU A 150 6.54 17.20 -25.21
N CYS A 151 6.15 16.03 -24.76
CA CYS A 151 4.74 15.64 -24.64
C CYS A 151 4.03 16.21 -23.42
N TYR A 152 4.77 16.74 -22.46
CA TYR A 152 4.31 17.37 -21.21
C TYR A 152 3.50 16.47 -20.28
N ARG A 153 3.46 15.14 -20.46
CA ARG A 153 2.79 14.23 -19.52
C ARG A 153 3.37 14.36 -18.12
N CYS A 154 4.70 14.40 -17.97
CA CYS A 154 5.40 14.51 -16.68
C CYS A 154 5.07 15.81 -15.92
N VAL A 155 5.00 16.95 -16.61
CA VAL A 155 4.64 18.24 -16.01
C VAL A 155 3.20 18.21 -15.51
N ARG A 156 2.29 17.69 -16.33
CA ARG A 156 0.86 17.63 -15.97
C ARG A 156 0.58 16.64 -14.84
N VAL A 157 1.18 15.45 -14.85
CA VAL A 157 0.97 14.52 -13.74
C VAL A 157 1.54 15.07 -12.44
N CYS A 158 2.71 15.74 -12.49
CA CYS A 158 3.31 16.37 -11.31
C CYS A 158 2.45 17.51 -10.75
N GLY A 159 1.91 18.37 -11.63
CA GLY A 159 1.05 19.47 -11.22
C GLY A 159 -0.39 19.05 -10.93
N GLU A 160 -1.07 18.45 -11.91
CA GLU A 160 -2.50 18.18 -11.81
C GLU A 160 -2.82 16.94 -10.99
N GLY A 161 -2.04 15.85 -11.15
CA GLY A 161 -2.27 14.59 -10.44
C GLY A 161 -1.73 14.62 -9.02
N MET A 162 -0.47 15.04 -8.86
CA MET A 162 0.23 15.01 -7.57
C MET A 162 0.09 16.31 -6.77
N ASP A 163 -0.26 17.42 -7.44
CA ASP A 163 -0.29 18.78 -6.85
C ASP A 163 1.04 19.19 -6.20
N VAL A 164 2.16 18.70 -6.74
CA VAL A 164 3.52 18.99 -6.26
C VAL A 164 4.17 20.14 -7.03
N TRP A 165 3.91 20.22 -8.34
CA TRP A 165 4.44 21.27 -9.23
C TRP A 165 5.97 21.37 -9.25
N ALA A 166 6.65 20.21 -9.09
CA ALA A 166 8.11 20.15 -9.10
C ALA A 166 8.72 20.23 -10.51
N LEU A 167 7.92 19.99 -11.54
CA LEU A 167 8.34 20.03 -12.95
C LEU A 167 7.62 21.15 -13.69
N GLY A 168 8.37 21.81 -14.57
CA GLY A 168 7.87 22.87 -15.43
C GLY A 168 8.49 22.84 -16.81
N VAL A 169 8.19 23.88 -17.61
CA VAL A 169 8.79 24.11 -18.93
C VAL A 169 9.59 25.39 -18.90
N GLN A 170 10.86 25.30 -19.18
CA GLN A 170 11.73 26.47 -19.35
C GLN A 170 11.88 26.81 -20.83
N ASN A 171 12.11 28.07 -21.12
CA ASN A 171 12.29 28.63 -22.45
C ASN A 171 11.05 28.48 -23.37
N ARG A 172 11.22 28.89 -24.65
CA ARG A 172 10.14 28.92 -25.62
C ARG A 172 10.60 28.41 -26.99
N GLY A 173 9.68 27.86 -27.77
CA GLY A 173 9.95 27.38 -29.12
C GLY A 173 10.94 26.22 -29.12
N VAL A 174 11.91 26.23 -30.02
CA VAL A 174 12.91 25.16 -30.17
C VAL A 174 13.84 25.02 -28.96
N SER A 175 13.91 26.04 -28.11
CA SER A 175 14.70 26.04 -26.87
C SER A 175 13.94 25.48 -25.69
N SER A 176 12.65 25.13 -25.86
CA SER A 176 11.84 24.60 -24.76
C SER A 176 12.47 23.34 -24.16
N VAL A 177 12.46 23.23 -22.85
CA VAL A 177 12.95 22.07 -22.12
C VAL A 177 12.13 21.83 -20.86
N ILE A 178 11.94 20.58 -20.52
CA ILE A 178 11.41 20.18 -19.21
C ILE A 178 12.52 20.40 -18.17
N ALA A 179 12.18 21.04 -17.07
CA ALA A 179 13.11 21.35 -16.02
C ALA A 179 12.49 21.21 -14.63
N PRO A 180 13.31 21.00 -13.61
CA PRO A 180 12.84 20.96 -12.22
C PRO A 180 12.48 22.38 -11.72
N ASN A 181 11.70 22.42 -10.62
CA ASN A 181 11.32 23.68 -9.94
C ASN A 181 12.50 24.39 -9.25
N LYS A 182 13.54 23.65 -8.96
CA LYS A 182 14.87 24.17 -8.60
C LYS A 182 15.79 23.89 -9.77
N GLU A 183 16.66 24.78 -10.10
CA GLU A 183 17.41 24.82 -11.36
C GLU A 183 18.08 23.48 -11.73
N ASP A 184 18.69 22.80 -10.77
CA ASP A 184 19.51 21.61 -10.94
C ASP A 184 18.93 20.35 -10.27
N HIS A 185 17.95 20.48 -9.36
CA HIS A 185 17.37 19.36 -8.63
C HIS A 185 15.86 19.48 -8.46
N LEU A 186 15.23 18.35 -8.14
CA LEU A 186 13.81 18.26 -7.84
C LEU A 186 13.56 18.39 -6.34
N GLU A 187 12.71 19.36 -5.96
CA GLU A 187 12.11 19.41 -4.64
C GLU A 187 10.69 18.84 -4.74
N CYS A 188 10.57 17.50 -4.59
CA CYS A 188 9.32 16.77 -4.86
C CYS A 188 9.09 15.61 -3.88
N GLU A 189 8.05 14.81 -4.10
CA GLU A 189 7.69 13.63 -3.31
C GLU A 189 8.41 12.35 -3.77
N GLU A 190 9.28 12.42 -4.76
CA GLU A 190 10.04 11.29 -5.34
C GLU A 190 9.14 10.11 -5.77
N CYS A 191 7.90 10.36 -6.11
CA CYS A 191 6.90 9.32 -6.40
C CYS A 191 7.19 8.54 -7.70
N GLY A 192 8.02 9.09 -8.62
CA GLY A 192 8.36 8.46 -9.89
C GLY A 192 7.24 8.44 -10.94
N MET A 193 6.10 9.10 -10.68
CA MET A 193 4.99 9.17 -11.65
C MET A 193 5.41 9.81 -12.97
N CYS A 194 6.34 10.77 -12.93
CA CYS A 194 6.91 11.39 -14.13
C CYS A 194 7.70 10.39 -14.99
N ILE A 195 8.29 9.36 -14.39
CA ILE A 195 9.01 8.28 -15.09
C ILE A 195 8.01 7.32 -15.74
N ASP A 196 7.01 6.84 -14.99
CA ASP A 196 6.03 5.88 -15.51
C ASP A 196 5.20 6.42 -16.67
N ILE A 197 4.83 7.70 -16.60
CA ILE A 197 4.00 8.32 -17.64
C ILE A 197 4.82 8.78 -18.86
N CYS A 198 6.16 8.77 -18.75
CA CYS A 198 7.03 9.18 -19.85
C CYS A 198 6.97 8.15 -20.99
N PRO A 199 6.56 8.55 -22.23
CA PRO A 199 6.41 7.60 -23.32
C PRO A 199 7.74 7.18 -23.96
N VAL A 200 8.86 7.75 -23.49
CA VAL A 200 10.20 7.53 -24.03
C VAL A 200 11.22 7.43 -22.90
N GLY A 201 12.47 7.09 -23.21
CA GLY A 201 13.56 6.98 -22.23
C GLY A 201 14.14 8.32 -21.77
N ALA A 202 13.36 9.41 -21.77
CA ALA A 202 13.84 10.72 -21.33
C ALA A 202 13.86 10.85 -19.80
N LEU A 203 12.90 10.28 -19.10
CA LEU A 203 12.89 10.18 -17.64
C LEU A 203 13.07 8.73 -17.25
N THR A 204 14.11 8.44 -16.48
CA THR A 204 14.50 7.09 -16.08
C THR A 204 14.76 7.00 -14.60
N SER A 205 14.65 5.79 -14.05
CA SER A 205 14.78 5.53 -12.62
C SER A 205 16.23 5.26 -12.21
N GLY A 206 16.78 6.05 -11.30
CA GLY A 206 18.10 5.80 -10.71
C GLY A 206 18.21 4.44 -10.01
N ALA A 207 17.11 3.91 -9.49
CA ALA A 207 17.07 2.60 -8.84
C ALA A 207 17.16 1.42 -9.83
N TYR A 208 16.71 1.64 -11.08
CA TYR A 208 16.58 0.57 -12.09
C TYR A 208 17.61 0.63 -13.21
N ARG A 209 18.08 1.84 -13.61
CA ARG A 209 18.84 2.06 -14.83
C ARG A 209 20.03 1.12 -14.99
N TYR A 210 20.17 0.61 -16.21
CA TYR A 210 21.22 -0.30 -16.68
C TYR A 210 21.34 -1.64 -15.91
N LYS A 211 20.33 -1.99 -15.08
CA LYS A 211 20.36 -3.24 -14.32
C LYS A 211 19.88 -4.45 -15.11
N THR A 212 18.84 -4.27 -15.92
CA THR A 212 18.20 -5.36 -16.67
C THR A 212 17.32 -4.83 -17.80
N ARG A 213 16.83 -5.73 -18.66
CA ARG A 213 15.90 -5.42 -19.74
C ARG A 213 14.49 -5.94 -19.40
N PRO A 214 13.42 -5.33 -19.98
CA PRO A 214 12.05 -5.76 -19.70
C PRO A 214 11.80 -7.24 -19.94
N TRP A 215 12.41 -7.83 -20.97
CA TRP A 215 12.26 -9.25 -21.31
C TRP A 215 13.06 -10.22 -20.44
N GLU A 216 13.95 -9.73 -19.58
CA GLU A 216 14.74 -10.52 -18.63
C GLU A 216 14.06 -10.66 -17.27
N MET A 217 12.93 -9.98 -17.10
CA MET A 217 12.20 -9.95 -15.84
C MET A 217 10.91 -10.75 -15.92
N ASN A 218 10.58 -11.42 -14.82
CA ASN A 218 9.23 -11.84 -14.54
C ASN A 218 8.48 -10.74 -13.78
N HIS A 219 7.24 -10.45 -14.17
CA HIS A 219 6.41 -9.45 -13.52
C HIS A 219 5.41 -10.08 -12.57
N VAL A 220 5.49 -9.74 -11.29
CA VAL A 220 4.61 -10.28 -10.26
C VAL A 220 3.82 -9.15 -9.61
N GLY A 221 2.52 -9.11 -9.87
CA GLY A 221 1.62 -8.18 -9.19
C GLY A 221 1.34 -8.65 -7.77
N THR A 222 1.61 -7.80 -6.77
CA THR A 222 1.42 -8.08 -5.34
C THR A 222 0.96 -6.81 -4.62
N THR A 223 0.63 -6.93 -3.34
CA THR A 223 0.25 -5.79 -2.50
C THR A 223 1.50 -5.15 -1.88
N CYS A 224 1.56 -3.83 -1.89
CA CYS A 224 2.63 -3.06 -1.25
C CYS A 224 2.64 -3.30 0.27
N THR A 225 3.84 -3.44 0.86
CA THR A 225 4.03 -3.84 2.27
C THR A 225 4.25 -2.66 3.23
N HIS A 226 4.14 -1.42 2.75
CA HIS A 226 4.55 -0.26 3.54
C HIS A 226 3.42 0.35 4.38
N CYS A 227 2.42 0.96 3.77
CA CYS A 227 1.31 1.58 4.50
C CYS A 227 -0.01 0.83 4.27
N ALA A 228 -1.01 1.17 5.06
CA ALA A 228 -2.31 0.50 5.05
C ALA A 228 -3.23 0.89 3.88
N ASP A 229 -2.78 1.71 2.94
CA ASP A 229 -3.59 2.04 1.75
C ASP A 229 -3.85 0.82 0.86
N GLY A 230 -2.92 -0.15 0.84
CA GLY A 230 -3.09 -1.38 0.08
C GLY A 230 -2.88 -1.22 -1.43
N CYS A 231 -1.96 -0.34 -1.85
CA CYS A 231 -1.60 -0.20 -3.26
C CYS A 231 -1.10 -1.52 -3.85
N LYS A 232 -1.51 -1.81 -5.06
CA LYS A 232 -0.87 -2.85 -5.85
C LYS A 232 0.45 -2.34 -6.43
N THR A 233 1.49 -3.16 -6.35
CA THR A 233 2.77 -2.94 -7.02
C THR A 233 3.10 -4.16 -7.86
N THR A 234 3.58 -3.94 -9.08
CA THR A 234 4.07 -4.99 -9.97
C THR A 234 5.58 -5.02 -9.87
N LEU A 235 6.10 -6.09 -9.28
CA LEU A 235 7.53 -6.28 -9.07
C LEU A 235 8.17 -6.95 -10.29
N GLY A 236 9.17 -6.31 -10.86
CA GLY A 236 10.06 -6.92 -11.85
C GLY A 236 11.15 -7.71 -11.14
N VAL A 237 11.18 -9.02 -11.39
CA VAL A 237 12.05 -9.97 -10.67
C VAL A 237 12.92 -10.71 -11.65
N ARG A 238 14.20 -10.84 -11.37
CA ARG A 238 15.14 -11.64 -12.15
C ARG A 238 15.87 -12.65 -11.26
N ARG A 239 16.48 -13.66 -11.88
CA ARG A 239 17.36 -14.59 -11.17
C ARG A 239 18.66 -13.90 -10.79
N SER A 240 19.16 -14.20 -9.59
CA SER A 240 20.45 -13.80 -9.07
C SER A 240 21.18 -15.02 -8.49
N GLU A 241 22.43 -14.86 -8.07
CA GLU A 241 23.21 -15.93 -7.44
C GLU A 241 22.62 -16.39 -6.10
N THR A 242 21.94 -15.48 -5.39
CA THR A 242 21.33 -15.75 -4.07
C THR A 242 19.86 -16.14 -4.14
N GLY A 243 19.29 -16.31 -5.36
CA GLY A 243 17.90 -16.63 -5.56
C GLY A 243 17.22 -15.71 -6.58
N MET A 244 16.18 -15.00 -6.15
CA MET A 244 15.42 -14.05 -6.98
C MET A 244 15.63 -12.63 -6.45
N GLU A 245 16.06 -11.72 -7.32
CA GLU A 245 16.27 -10.31 -7.01
C GLU A 245 15.12 -9.47 -7.54
N ILE A 246 14.56 -8.59 -6.71
CA ILE A 246 13.58 -7.59 -7.14
C ILE A 246 14.36 -6.39 -7.66
N VAL A 247 14.18 -6.04 -8.92
CA VAL A 247 14.94 -4.97 -9.57
C VAL A 247 14.11 -3.74 -9.91
N ARG A 248 12.77 -3.88 -9.92
CA ARG A 248 11.84 -2.80 -10.29
C ARG A 248 10.52 -2.95 -9.55
N GLY A 249 9.90 -1.83 -9.20
CA GLY A 249 8.51 -1.74 -8.76
C GLY A 249 7.77 -0.70 -9.60
N ASP A 250 6.65 -1.09 -10.20
CA ASP A 250 5.76 -0.19 -10.94
C ASP A 250 4.31 -0.65 -10.86
N ASN A 251 3.41 0.05 -11.52
CA ASN A 251 2.03 -0.37 -11.72
C ASN A 251 1.54 0.01 -13.13
N ARG A 252 2.37 -0.22 -14.15
CA ARG A 252 2.06 0.11 -15.53
C ARG A 252 0.87 -0.67 -16.10
N ASP A 253 0.53 -1.80 -15.50
CA ASP A 253 -0.67 -2.56 -15.81
C ASP A 253 -1.96 -1.91 -15.27
N LYS A 254 -1.84 -0.82 -14.49
CA LYS A 254 -2.94 -0.01 -13.93
C LYS A 254 -3.94 -0.84 -13.13
N SER A 255 -3.47 -1.92 -12.54
CA SER A 255 -4.30 -2.83 -11.75
C SER A 255 -4.39 -2.38 -10.28
N GLY A 256 -5.37 -2.93 -9.55
CA GLY A 256 -5.60 -2.61 -8.16
C GLY A 256 -6.30 -1.27 -7.93
N ILE A 257 -6.49 -0.94 -6.66
CA ILE A 257 -7.23 0.25 -6.20
C ILE A 257 -6.52 1.57 -6.48
N ASN A 258 -5.23 1.52 -6.76
CA ASN A 258 -4.38 2.68 -7.01
C ASN A 258 -4.25 3.03 -8.50
N GLY A 259 -4.71 2.18 -9.43
CA GLY A 259 -4.55 2.44 -10.86
C GLY A 259 -3.09 2.72 -11.19
N ASP A 260 -2.80 3.88 -11.78
CA ASP A 260 -1.43 4.28 -12.18
C ASP A 260 -0.55 4.69 -10.99
N PHE A 261 -1.16 5.08 -9.87
CA PHE A 261 -0.44 5.72 -8.78
C PHE A 261 0.45 4.73 -8.01
N LEU A 262 1.67 5.16 -7.72
CA LEU A 262 2.54 4.65 -6.67
C LEU A 262 3.31 5.81 -6.04
N CYS A 263 3.47 5.78 -4.73
CA CYS A 263 4.40 6.67 -4.02
C CYS A 263 5.83 6.11 -4.05
N ILE A 264 6.78 6.86 -3.53
CA ILE A 264 8.19 6.43 -3.42
C ILE A 264 8.34 5.06 -2.75
N LYS A 265 7.56 4.77 -1.70
CA LYS A 265 7.64 3.49 -0.96
C LYS A 265 7.26 2.30 -1.84
N GLY A 266 6.11 2.36 -2.50
CA GLY A 266 5.61 1.27 -3.35
C GLY A 266 6.45 1.05 -4.61
N ARG A 267 7.12 2.11 -5.09
CA ARG A 267 7.92 2.07 -6.32
C ARG A 267 9.36 1.65 -6.10
N TYR A 268 9.99 2.10 -5.02
CA TYR A 268 11.44 1.95 -4.86
C TYR A 268 11.85 1.24 -3.57
N ALA A 269 11.03 1.32 -2.53
CA ALA A 269 11.44 0.81 -1.22
C ALA A 269 11.32 -0.72 -1.07
N PHE A 270 11.21 -1.46 -2.17
CA PHE A 270 11.35 -2.91 -2.20
C PHE A 270 12.80 -3.37 -1.98
N ASP A 271 13.77 -2.47 -2.10
CA ASP A 271 15.21 -2.74 -2.07
C ASP A 271 15.71 -3.30 -0.73
N PHE A 272 14.93 -3.14 0.36
CA PHE A 272 15.19 -3.82 1.62
C PHE A 272 15.19 -5.35 1.47
N ALA A 273 14.44 -5.90 0.51
CA ALA A 273 14.37 -7.33 0.27
C ALA A 273 15.69 -7.92 -0.27
N ASN A 274 16.46 -7.11 -0.99
CA ASN A 274 17.72 -7.52 -1.64
C ASN A 274 18.97 -7.22 -0.80
N ARG A 275 18.82 -6.88 0.47
CA ARG A 275 19.93 -6.48 1.33
C ARG A 275 20.83 -7.68 1.66
N GLU A 276 22.13 -7.43 1.68
CA GLU A 276 23.14 -8.44 2.02
C GLU A 276 23.16 -8.80 3.51
N ASP A 277 22.74 -7.87 4.37
CA ASP A 277 22.66 -8.05 5.83
C ASP A 277 21.34 -8.72 6.27
N ARG A 278 20.56 -9.30 5.33
CA ARG A 278 19.43 -10.17 5.61
C ARG A 278 19.89 -11.41 6.38
N LEU A 279 19.10 -11.77 7.39
CA LEU A 279 19.29 -13.04 8.09
C LEU A 279 18.94 -14.20 7.14
N THR A 280 19.88 -15.17 7.03
CA THR A 280 19.75 -16.35 6.16
C THR A 280 19.89 -17.68 6.91
N GLN A 281 20.25 -17.63 8.19
CA GLN A 281 20.39 -18.80 9.05
C GLN A 281 19.98 -18.46 10.48
N PRO A 282 19.42 -19.41 11.24
CA PRO A 282 19.10 -19.22 12.64
C PRO A 282 20.33 -18.83 13.47
N LEU A 283 20.10 -17.99 14.48
CA LEU A 283 21.12 -17.63 15.45
C LEU A 283 20.68 -18.07 16.83
N ILE A 284 21.59 -18.66 17.60
CA ILE A 284 21.37 -19.04 19.01
C ILE A 284 22.41 -18.35 19.87
N ARG A 285 22.02 -17.87 21.04
CA ARG A 285 22.92 -17.24 22.00
C ARG A 285 23.73 -18.32 22.73
N LYS A 286 25.03 -18.32 22.51
CA LYS A 286 26.03 -19.20 23.16
C LYS A 286 27.08 -18.29 23.81
N ASP A 287 27.36 -18.46 25.07
CA ASP A 287 28.35 -17.67 25.85
C ASP A 287 28.16 -16.15 25.74
N GLY A 288 26.86 -15.70 25.72
CA GLY A 288 26.49 -14.29 25.63
C GLY A 288 26.49 -13.69 24.22
N GLN A 289 26.91 -14.42 23.19
CA GLN A 289 26.94 -13.98 21.80
C GLN A 289 25.99 -14.78 20.91
N LEU A 290 25.38 -14.14 19.94
CA LEU A 290 24.58 -14.81 18.91
C LEU A 290 25.52 -15.51 17.91
N ALA A 291 25.39 -16.82 17.77
CA ALA A 291 26.17 -17.65 16.88
C ALA A 291 25.25 -18.39 15.87
N PRO A 292 25.72 -18.61 14.63
CA PRO A 292 24.99 -19.40 13.65
C PRO A 292 24.64 -20.80 14.15
N SER A 293 23.45 -21.28 13.77
CA SER A 293 22.93 -22.58 14.14
C SER A 293 22.12 -23.21 13.02
N THR A 294 21.73 -24.47 13.18
CA THR A 294 20.79 -25.12 12.26
C THR A 294 19.33 -24.83 12.64
N TRP A 295 18.41 -25.07 11.70
CA TRP A 295 16.98 -24.95 11.95
C TRP A 295 16.49 -25.95 12.99
N GLU A 296 17.03 -27.17 12.95
CA GLU A 296 16.70 -28.27 13.86
C GLU A 296 17.09 -27.92 15.30
N GLU A 297 18.35 -27.47 15.54
CA GLU A 297 18.80 -27.00 16.84
C GLU A 297 17.92 -25.86 17.38
N ALA A 298 17.58 -24.89 16.52
CA ALA A 298 16.79 -23.76 16.93
C ALA A 298 15.37 -24.17 17.34
N PHE A 299 14.67 -24.96 16.51
CA PHE A 299 13.32 -25.44 16.84
C PHE A 299 13.29 -26.36 18.07
N GLU A 300 14.25 -27.24 18.21
CA GLU A 300 14.36 -28.11 19.37
C GLU A 300 14.55 -27.31 20.67
N LEU A 301 15.46 -26.32 20.65
CA LEU A 301 15.68 -25.44 21.80
C LEU A 301 14.41 -24.64 22.15
N ILE A 302 13.75 -24.02 21.16
CA ILE A 302 12.53 -23.24 21.36
C ILE A 302 11.43 -24.14 21.91
N GLY A 303 11.18 -25.27 21.26
CA GLY A 303 10.14 -26.22 21.67
C GLY A 303 10.33 -26.69 23.11
N LYS A 304 11.55 -27.06 23.48
CA LYS A 304 11.91 -27.47 24.86
C LYS A 304 11.66 -26.36 25.87
N ARG A 305 12.08 -25.11 25.56
CA ARG A 305 11.99 -23.97 26.50
C ARG A 305 10.54 -23.50 26.68
N PHE A 306 9.78 -23.42 25.59
CA PHE A 306 8.36 -23.03 25.66
C PHE A 306 7.52 -24.10 26.36
N LYS A 307 7.75 -25.39 26.06
CA LYS A 307 7.12 -26.51 26.76
C LYS A 307 7.42 -26.47 28.24
N GLN A 308 8.68 -26.29 28.63
CA GLN A 308 9.10 -26.19 30.01
C GLN A 308 8.44 -24.99 30.72
N ALA A 309 8.40 -23.80 30.10
CA ALA A 309 7.74 -22.63 30.67
C ALA A 309 6.24 -22.89 30.89
N ARG A 310 5.55 -23.45 29.88
CA ARG A 310 4.11 -23.78 29.98
C ARG A 310 3.83 -24.82 31.07
N GLU A 311 4.57 -25.92 31.11
CA GLU A 311 4.30 -27.04 32.05
C GLU A 311 4.67 -26.72 33.51
N GLN A 312 5.70 -25.91 33.71
CA GLN A 312 6.18 -25.60 35.08
C GLN A 312 5.53 -24.34 35.67
N LEU A 313 5.20 -23.34 34.84
CA LEU A 313 4.77 -22.02 35.27
C LEU A 313 3.36 -21.63 34.77
N GLY A 314 2.82 -22.42 33.84
CA GLY A 314 1.57 -22.12 33.15
C GLY A 314 1.77 -21.20 31.93
N GLY A 315 0.81 -21.19 31.02
CA GLY A 315 0.86 -20.38 29.80
C GLY A 315 0.98 -18.88 30.05
N GLN A 316 0.47 -18.38 31.20
CA GLN A 316 0.58 -16.98 31.59
C GLN A 316 2.03 -16.49 31.78
N ALA A 317 3.01 -17.39 31.90
CA ALA A 317 4.43 -17.05 31.94
C ALA A 317 5.03 -16.78 30.54
N ILE A 318 4.27 -16.87 29.47
CA ILE A 318 4.69 -16.68 28.09
C ILE A 318 3.93 -15.50 27.49
N GLY A 319 4.65 -14.56 26.86
CA GLY A 319 4.11 -13.44 26.10
C GLY A 319 4.39 -13.57 24.62
N VAL A 320 3.46 -13.16 23.78
CA VAL A 320 3.54 -13.19 22.32
C VAL A 320 3.32 -11.80 21.76
N VAL A 321 4.22 -11.36 20.89
CA VAL A 321 4.11 -10.06 20.21
C VAL A 321 4.00 -10.30 18.71
N GLY A 322 2.85 -9.96 18.14
CA GLY A 322 2.58 -10.08 16.70
C GLY A 322 2.87 -8.81 15.93
N SER A 323 2.57 -8.82 14.64
CA SER A 323 2.94 -7.75 13.71
C SER A 323 1.80 -7.31 12.81
N SER A 324 1.80 -6.02 12.49
CA SER A 324 0.98 -5.43 11.43
C SER A 324 1.60 -5.58 10.02
N ARG A 325 2.63 -6.42 9.85
CA ARG A 325 3.34 -6.65 8.58
C ARG A 325 3.37 -8.12 8.15
N THR A 326 2.88 -9.03 8.99
CA THR A 326 2.62 -10.43 8.67
C THR A 326 1.26 -10.58 8.00
N THR A 327 1.05 -11.67 7.27
CA THR A 327 -0.23 -11.92 6.57
C THR A 327 -1.37 -12.21 7.54
N ASN A 328 -2.61 -12.13 7.06
CA ASN A 328 -3.77 -12.48 7.88
C ASN A 328 -3.69 -13.93 8.38
N GLU A 329 -3.27 -14.83 7.51
CA GLU A 329 -3.11 -16.25 7.81
C GLU A 329 -2.04 -16.47 8.90
N GLU A 330 -0.93 -15.75 8.83
CA GLU A 330 0.15 -15.81 9.82
C GLU A 330 -0.29 -15.21 11.16
N ASN A 331 -0.99 -14.08 11.15
CA ASN A 331 -1.53 -13.46 12.36
C ASN A 331 -2.60 -14.34 13.03
N TYR A 332 -3.49 -14.93 12.22
CA TYR A 332 -4.50 -15.85 12.69
C TYR A 332 -3.85 -17.10 13.30
N LEU A 333 -2.85 -17.69 12.64
CA LEU A 333 -2.14 -18.85 13.13
C LEU A 333 -1.36 -18.54 14.41
N LEU A 334 -0.70 -17.38 14.48
CA LEU A 334 0.06 -16.95 15.65
C LEU A 334 -0.82 -16.84 16.90
N GLN A 335 -1.98 -16.18 16.80
CA GLN A 335 -2.89 -16.08 17.93
C GLN A 335 -3.53 -17.43 18.29
N LYS A 336 -3.81 -18.30 17.31
CA LYS A 336 -4.28 -19.65 17.54
C LYS A 336 -3.20 -20.49 18.25
N PHE A 337 -1.94 -20.41 17.80
CA PHE A 337 -0.80 -21.04 18.46
C PHE A 337 -0.63 -20.58 19.90
N ALA A 338 -0.70 -19.28 20.16
CA ALA A 338 -0.62 -18.74 21.51
C ALA A 338 -1.68 -19.34 22.45
N ARG A 339 -2.92 -19.41 21.98
CA ARG A 339 -4.05 -19.86 22.81
C ARG A 339 -4.14 -21.38 22.95
N VAL A 340 -3.89 -22.10 21.86
CA VAL A 340 -4.10 -23.58 21.82
C VAL A 340 -2.85 -24.34 22.26
N VAL A 341 -1.66 -23.86 21.90
CA VAL A 341 -0.40 -24.57 22.14
C VAL A 341 0.35 -24.00 23.33
N LEU A 342 0.51 -22.68 23.42
CA LEU A 342 1.16 -22.05 24.55
C LEU A 342 0.22 -21.87 25.75
N GLU A 343 -1.09 -22.01 25.55
CA GLU A 343 -2.14 -21.87 26.55
C GLU A 343 -2.15 -20.48 27.22
N THR A 344 -1.87 -19.44 26.42
CA THR A 344 -1.81 -18.05 26.89
C THR A 344 -2.70 -17.13 26.06
N ASN A 345 -3.26 -16.10 26.73
CA ASN A 345 -3.89 -14.95 26.09
C ASN A 345 -2.99 -13.70 26.14
N ASN A 346 -1.76 -13.82 26.62
CA ASN A 346 -0.77 -12.75 26.58
C ASN A 346 -0.27 -12.58 25.14
N ILE A 347 -1.13 -12.04 24.28
CA ILE A 347 -0.81 -11.73 22.90
C ILE A 347 -1.27 -10.32 22.57
N ASP A 348 -0.38 -9.53 21.98
CA ASP A 348 -0.67 -8.16 21.58
C ASP A 348 0.16 -7.75 20.36
N HIS A 349 -0.11 -6.59 19.80
CA HIS A 349 0.60 -6.02 18.66
C HIS A 349 0.64 -4.49 18.74
N HIS A 350 1.38 -3.84 17.84
CA HIS A 350 1.36 -2.38 17.71
C HIS A 350 0.01 -1.90 17.13
N ARG A 351 -0.79 -1.27 17.95
CA ARG A 351 -2.11 -0.75 17.59
C ARG A 351 -2.00 0.67 17.06
N THR A 352 -2.23 0.86 15.78
CA THR A 352 -2.17 2.19 15.14
C THR A 352 -3.55 2.80 14.89
N ALA A 353 -4.63 2.05 15.14
CA ALA A 353 -6.03 2.49 15.05
C ALA A 353 -6.90 1.69 16.02
N ASP A 354 -8.01 2.26 16.44
CA ASP A 354 -8.96 1.62 17.36
C ASP A 354 -10.09 0.92 16.61
N PHE A 355 -9.75 -0.16 15.90
CA PHE A 355 -10.74 -0.95 15.17
C PHE A 355 -11.82 -1.60 16.04
N PRO A 356 -11.54 -2.09 17.27
CA PRO A 356 -12.59 -2.59 18.12
C PRO A 356 -13.67 -1.55 18.46
N ALA A 357 -13.26 -0.33 18.83
CA ALA A 357 -14.21 0.76 19.08
C ALA A 357 -14.94 1.19 17.80
N PHE A 358 -14.26 1.18 16.66
CA PHE A 358 -14.86 1.50 15.36
C PHE A 358 -15.90 0.44 14.95
N ALA A 359 -15.58 -0.84 15.09
CA ALA A 359 -16.53 -1.93 14.85
C ALA A 359 -17.75 -1.85 15.77
N ALA A 360 -17.54 -1.56 17.05
CA ALA A 360 -18.62 -1.40 18.03
C ALA A 360 -19.53 -0.21 17.66
N ALA A 361 -18.97 0.93 17.25
CA ALA A 361 -19.71 2.12 16.87
C ALA A 361 -20.54 1.91 15.59
N LEU A 362 -20.05 1.09 14.65
CA LEU A 362 -20.73 0.74 13.38
C LEU A 362 -21.66 -0.47 13.51
N LYS A 363 -21.92 -0.97 14.71
CA LYS A 363 -22.82 -2.11 14.92
C LYS A 363 -24.16 -1.93 14.22
N GLY A 364 -24.51 -2.88 13.34
CA GLY A 364 -25.73 -2.86 12.55
C GLY A 364 -25.71 -1.91 11.33
N LYS A 365 -24.56 -1.30 11.02
CA LYS A 365 -24.35 -0.40 9.88
C LYS A 365 -23.05 -0.73 9.13
N PRO A 366 -22.82 -1.99 8.74
CA PRO A 366 -21.54 -2.40 8.13
C PRO A 366 -21.25 -1.70 6.79
N GLU A 367 -22.29 -1.28 6.07
CA GLU A 367 -22.22 -0.53 4.82
C GLU A 367 -21.70 0.90 4.98
N SER A 368 -21.59 1.38 6.21
CA SER A 368 -21.09 2.74 6.51
C SER A 368 -19.54 2.82 6.50
N THR A 369 -18.82 1.75 6.23
CA THR A 369 -17.38 1.81 5.97
C THR A 369 -17.11 2.37 4.57
N ALA A 370 -16.11 3.25 4.44
CA ALA A 370 -15.73 3.84 3.17
C ALA A 370 -14.58 3.07 2.52
N SER A 371 -14.71 2.83 1.22
CA SER A 371 -13.61 2.35 0.35
C SER A 371 -12.84 3.53 -0.28
N MET A 372 -11.68 3.26 -0.88
CA MET A 372 -10.95 4.26 -1.69
C MET A 372 -11.80 4.80 -2.85
N ARG A 373 -12.68 3.96 -3.41
CA ARG A 373 -13.62 4.37 -4.44
C ARG A 373 -14.69 5.35 -3.90
N ASP A 374 -15.15 5.14 -2.66
CA ASP A 374 -16.08 6.09 -2.03
C ASP A 374 -15.41 7.45 -1.84
N VAL A 375 -14.14 7.49 -1.38
CA VAL A 375 -13.38 8.73 -1.28
C VAL A 375 -13.25 9.44 -2.62
N PHE A 376 -12.95 8.71 -3.71
CA PHE A 376 -12.82 9.29 -5.05
C PHE A 376 -14.13 9.86 -5.61
N ASN A 377 -15.29 9.32 -5.21
CA ASN A 377 -16.60 9.70 -5.74
C ASN A 377 -17.45 10.54 -4.76
N ALA A 378 -16.99 10.76 -3.54
CA ALA A 378 -17.74 11.52 -2.54
C ALA A 378 -17.97 12.97 -2.97
N PRO A 379 -19.18 13.52 -2.83
CA PRO A 379 -19.40 14.94 -3.06
C PRO A 379 -18.80 15.83 -1.97
N ALA A 380 -18.57 15.27 -0.78
CA ALA A 380 -17.93 15.96 0.35
C ALA A 380 -17.04 15.00 1.15
N ILE A 381 -15.91 15.50 1.64
CA ILE A 381 -14.94 14.77 2.46
C ILE A 381 -14.60 15.59 3.69
N LEU A 382 -14.67 14.99 4.88
CA LEU A 382 -14.16 15.55 6.13
C LEU A 382 -12.92 14.79 6.55
N LEU A 383 -11.76 15.45 6.57
CA LEU A 383 -10.48 14.90 7.00
C LEU A 383 -10.11 15.46 8.37
N ILE A 384 -9.91 14.59 9.36
CA ILE A 384 -9.62 14.95 10.75
C ILE A 384 -8.25 14.42 11.17
N GLY A 385 -7.36 15.30 11.59
CA GLY A 385 -6.09 15.00 12.27
C GLY A 385 -4.96 14.59 11.34
N ASN A 386 -5.20 13.72 10.38
CA ASN A 386 -4.19 13.11 9.53
C ASN A 386 -3.62 14.05 8.45
N ASP A 387 -2.39 13.79 8.03
CA ASP A 387 -1.81 14.30 6.80
C ASP A 387 -1.60 13.16 5.79
N PRO A 388 -2.57 12.88 4.93
CA PRO A 388 -2.47 11.76 3.99
C PRO A 388 -1.31 11.90 3.00
N THR A 389 -0.84 13.12 2.73
CA THR A 389 0.27 13.34 1.81
C THR A 389 1.58 12.75 2.33
N GLU A 390 1.69 12.58 3.65
CA GLU A 390 2.84 11.99 4.32
C GLU A 390 2.61 10.50 4.64
N GLN A 391 1.45 10.16 5.19
CA GLN A 391 1.18 8.84 5.78
C GLN A 391 0.42 7.90 4.83
N HIS A 392 -0.54 8.44 4.06
CA HIS A 392 -1.45 7.71 3.17
C HIS A 392 -1.48 8.29 1.75
N PRO A 393 -0.39 8.15 0.98
CA PRO A 393 -0.25 8.84 -0.30
C PRO A 393 -1.30 8.48 -1.35
N LEU A 394 -1.83 7.25 -1.35
CA LEU A 394 -2.94 6.88 -2.22
C LEU A 394 -4.23 7.63 -1.85
N LEU A 395 -4.54 7.69 -0.55
CA LEU A 395 -5.69 8.45 -0.06
C LEU A 395 -5.58 9.93 -0.46
N ALA A 396 -4.39 10.54 -0.31
CA ALA A 396 -4.13 11.90 -0.77
C ALA A 396 -4.36 12.06 -2.28
N TRP A 397 -3.90 11.10 -3.08
CA TRP A 397 -4.13 11.04 -4.52
C TRP A 397 -5.64 11.00 -4.85
N GLN A 398 -6.42 10.17 -4.16
CA GLN A 398 -7.86 10.05 -4.38
C GLN A 398 -8.60 11.34 -4.00
N ILE A 399 -8.26 11.95 -2.86
CA ILE A 399 -8.85 13.22 -2.42
C ILE A 399 -8.56 14.33 -3.44
N ARG A 400 -7.30 14.52 -3.85
CA ARG A 400 -6.87 15.53 -4.83
C ARG A 400 -7.61 15.40 -6.15
N ASN A 401 -7.69 14.17 -6.67
CA ASN A 401 -8.37 13.93 -7.94
C ASN A 401 -9.89 14.09 -7.83
N ASN A 402 -10.51 13.71 -6.71
CA ASN A 402 -11.93 13.96 -6.49
C ASN A 402 -12.24 15.47 -6.47
N VAL A 403 -11.48 16.25 -5.70
CA VAL A 403 -11.64 17.72 -5.67
C VAL A 403 -11.47 18.34 -7.07
N ARG A 404 -10.46 17.89 -7.82
CA ARG A 404 -10.16 18.42 -9.15
C ARG A 404 -11.16 18.00 -10.23
N LEU A 405 -11.51 16.72 -10.30
CA LEU A 405 -12.32 16.16 -11.38
C LEU A 405 -13.83 16.28 -11.12
N HIS A 406 -14.24 16.06 -9.87
CA HIS A 406 -15.66 16.02 -9.50
C HIS A 406 -16.13 17.25 -8.71
N ARG A 407 -15.20 18.18 -8.39
CA ARG A 407 -15.50 19.38 -7.59
C ARG A 407 -15.99 19.07 -6.18
N ALA A 408 -15.52 17.96 -5.60
CA ALA A 408 -15.86 17.60 -4.23
C ALA A 408 -15.43 18.70 -3.23
N LYS A 409 -16.23 18.90 -2.20
CA LYS A 409 -15.88 19.80 -1.11
C LYS A 409 -14.99 19.06 -0.11
N LEU A 410 -13.83 19.62 0.15
CA LEU A 410 -12.91 19.09 1.17
C LEU A 410 -12.98 19.96 2.42
N TYR A 411 -13.24 19.35 3.55
CA TYR A 411 -13.23 19.96 4.88
C TYR A 411 -12.02 19.39 5.64
N VAL A 412 -11.14 20.26 6.12
CA VAL A 412 -9.93 19.86 6.85
C VAL A 412 -10.01 20.34 8.28
N VAL A 413 -9.81 19.43 9.22
CA VAL A 413 -9.65 19.71 10.66
C VAL A 413 -8.30 19.21 11.11
N ASN A 414 -7.40 20.12 11.43
CA ASN A 414 -6.02 19.76 11.78
C ASN A 414 -5.39 20.80 12.71
N SER A 415 -4.38 20.40 13.45
CA SER A 415 -3.60 21.30 14.30
C SER A 415 -2.59 22.16 13.53
N ARG A 416 -2.26 21.78 12.29
CA ARG A 416 -1.30 22.47 11.43
C ARG A 416 -1.83 22.57 9.99
N ASP A 417 -1.17 23.38 9.17
CA ASP A 417 -1.40 23.34 7.72
C ASP A 417 -0.77 22.09 7.13
N ILE A 418 -1.56 21.41 6.29
CA ILE A 418 -1.15 20.28 5.50
C ILE A 418 -1.23 20.63 4.01
N LYS A 419 -0.59 19.87 3.13
CA LYS A 419 -0.61 20.19 1.68
C LYS A 419 -2.05 20.28 1.12
N LEU A 420 -2.99 19.50 1.65
CA LEU A 420 -4.39 19.49 1.22
C LEU A 420 -5.18 20.75 1.69
N THR A 421 -4.66 21.52 2.65
CA THR A 421 -5.31 22.75 3.16
C THR A 421 -5.63 23.73 2.03
N ARG A 422 -4.76 23.88 1.05
CA ARG A 422 -4.95 24.80 -0.10
C ARG A 422 -6.08 24.41 -1.05
N GLN A 423 -6.55 23.16 -0.99
CA GLN A 423 -7.69 22.66 -1.79
C GLN A 423 -8.99 22.59 -0.98
N ALA A 424 -8.92 22.87 0.32
CA ALA A 424 -10.05 22.72 1.21
C ALA A 424 -11.09 23.84 1.02
N ALA A 425 -12.35 23.47 1.03
CA ALA A 425 -13.46 24.40 1.04
C ALA A 425 -13.58 25.13 2.39
N SER A 426 -13.21 24.48 3.49
CA SER A 426 -13.11 25.08 4.83
C SER A 426 -12.07 24.36 5.67
N VAL A 427 -11.37 25.10 6.48
CA VAL A 427 -10.33 24.59 7.38
C VAL A 427 -10.62 25.02 8.81
N LEU A 428 -10.72 24.07 9.73
CA LEU A 428 -10.83 24.33 11.16
C LEU A 428 -9.50 23.96 11.83
N LYS A 429 -8.84 24.93 12.45
CA LYS A 429 -7.65 24.68 13.25
C LYS A 429 -8.06 24.23 14.64
N ILE A 430 -7.45 23.16 15.13
CA ILE A 430 -7.64 22.64 16.48
C ILE A 430 -6.31 22.54 17.22
N PRO A 431 -6.29 22.59 18.56
CA PRO A 431 -5.10 22.29 19.32
C PRO A 431 -4.61 20.85 19.05
N VAL A 432 -3.32 20.60 19.17
CA VAL A 432 -2.73 19.27 19.03
C VAL A 432 -3.37 18.31 20.04
N GLY A 433 -3.83 17.13 19.58
CA GLY A 433 -4.47 16.11 20.42
C GLY A 433 -5.92 16.43 20.82
N SER A 434 -6.58 17.38 20.13
CA SER A 434 -7.97 17.77 20.39
C SER A 434 -8.96 17.15 19.41
N GLU A 435 -8.54 16.17 18.63
CA GLU A 435 -9.38 15.48 17.63
C GLU A 435 -10.60 14.81 18.27
N GLY A 436 -10.42 14.17 19.44
CA GLY A 436 -11.52 13.58 20.24
C GLY A 436 -12.50 14.64 20.74
N GLN A 437 -12.00 15.81 21.20
CA GLN A 437 -12.86 16.93 21.63
C GLN A 437 -13.66 17.47 20.44
N PHE A 438 -13.08 17.53 19.25
CA PHE A 438 -13.79 17.91 18.04
C PHE A 438 -14.90 16.89 17.70
N ALA A 439 -14.67 15.60 17.85
CA ALA A 439 -15.71 14.58 17.67
C ALA A 439 -16.86 14.76 18.67
N ALA A 440 -16.58 15.06 19.95
CA ALA A 440 -17.59 15.39 20.96
C ALA A 440 -18.38 16.66 20.59
N PHE A 441 -17.70 17.71 20.10
CA PHE A 441 -18.34 18.93 19.60
C PHE A 441 -19.31 18.62 18.46
N LEU A 442 -18.91 17.81 17.47
CA LEU A 442 -19.79 17.41 16.38
C LEU A 442 -21.03 16.69 16.88
N ALA A 443 -20.90 15.87 17.92
CA ALA A 443 -22.01 15.15 18.57
C ALA A 443 -22.94 16.03 19.43
N GLY A 444 -22.60 17.31 19.62
CA GLY A 444 -23.42 18.31 20.29
C GLY A 444 -22.89 18.85 21.62
N ASP A 445 -21.64 18.54 21.99
CA ASP A 445 -20.99 19.15 23.16
C ASP A 445 -20.43 20.54 22.80
N ASP A 446 -21.26 21.58 23.00
CA ASP A 446 -20.85 22.94 22.70
C ASP A 446 -19.87 23.54 23.73
N SER A 447 -19.65 22.87 24.87
CA SER A 447 -18.72 23.33 25.92
C SER A 447 -17.27 23.38 25.43
N VAL A 448 -16.93 22.60 24.38
CA VAL A 448 -15.59 22.55 23.79
C VAL A 448 -15.41 23.56 22.66
N ALA A 449 -16.44 24.22 22.17
CA ALA A 449 -16.40 25.10 21.00
C ALA A 449 -15.39 26.26 21.15
N GLU A 450 -15.27 26.82 22.34
CA GLU A 450 -14.34 27.93 22.63
C GLU A 450 -12.86 27.51 22.59
N ARG A 451 -12.59 26.20 22.70
CA ARG A 451 -11.24 25.63 22.64
C ARG A 451 -10.82 25.28 21.21
N LEU A 452 -11.78 25.24 20.30
CA LEU A 452 -11.51 25.05 18.88
C LEU A 452 -11.07 26.37 18.26
N GLY A 453 -10.15 26.31 17.31
CA GLY A 453 -9.61 27.49 16.66
C GLY A 453 -10.58 28.09 15.63
N PRO A 454 -10.14 29.10 14.89
CA PRO A 454 -10.94 29.74 13.85
C PRO A 454 -11.16 28.81 12.65
N VAL A 455 -12.30 28.99 12.00
CA VAL A 455 -12.61 28.39 10.69
C VAL A 455 -12.19 29.36 9.60
N VAL A 456 -11.40 28.89 8.65
CA VAL A 456 -10.94 29.68 7.51
C VAL A 456 -11.55 29.08 6.25
N GLY A 457 -12.21 29.89 5.44
CA GLY A 457 -12.70 29.50 4.11
C GLY A 457 -11.60 29.66 3.05
N PRO A 458 -11.86 29.20 1.82
CA PRO A 458 -10.93 29.42 0.72
C PRO A 458 -10.73 30.92 0.47
N ASP A 459 -9.51 31.30 0.16
CA ASP A 459 -9.25 32.65 -0.37
C ASP A 459 -10.01 32.82 -1.68
N GLU A 460 -11.08 33.59 -1.67
CA GLU A 460 -11.69 34.09 -2.89
C GLU A 460 -10.72 35.14 -3.49
N THR A 461 -9.68 34.64 -4.14
CA THR A 461 -8.78 35.47 -4.94
C THR A 461 -9.51 35.88 -6.22
N GLY A 462 -10.38 36.85 -6.12
CA GLY A 462 -10.71 37.75 -7.22
C GLY A 462 -9.48 38.58 -7.55
N GLU A 463 -9.19 38.76 -8.82
CA GLU A 463 -8.07 39.52 -9.35
C GLU A 463 -7.75 40.77 -8.51
N GLY A 464 -6.61 40.79 -7.82
CA GLY A 464 -6.00 41.98 -7.27
C GLY A 464 -6.46 42.49 -5.91
N GLY A 465 -7.26 41.78 -5.13
CA GLY A 465 -7.67 42.19 -3.80
C GLY A 465 -7.42 41.11 -2.74
N ARG A 466 -6.76 41.48 -1.65
CA ARG A 466 -6.75 40.73 -0.39
C ARG A 466 -8.18 40.70 0.15
N SER A 467 -8.96 39.70 -0.18
CA SER A 467 -10.19 39.39 0.52
C SER A 467 -9.86 38.72 1.85
N THR A 468 -10.40 39.22 2.94
CA THR A 468 -10.35 38.57 4.25
C THR A 468 -11.16 37.27 4.12
N PRO A 469 -10.61 36.11 4.48
CA PRO A 469 -11.36 34.86 4.47
C PRO A 469 -12.64 35.00 5.27
N ALA A 470 -13.76 34.51 4.77
CA ALA A 470 -15.00 34.49 5.52
C ALA A 470 -14.79 33.61 6.77
N GLN A 471 -14.68 34.24 7.94
CA GLN A 471 -14.57 33.51 9.20
C GLN A 471 -15.94 32.93 9.57
N THR A 472 -16.06 31.64 9.50
CA THR A 472 -17.22 30.90 10.02
C THR A 472 -16.88 30.46 11.46
N THR A 473 -17.88 30.43 12.33
CA THR A 473 -17.71 29.89 13.69
C THR A 473 -17.62 28.36 13.65
N PRO A 474 -17.06 27.69 14.67
CA PRO A 474 -17.12 26.24 14.77
C PRO A 474 -18.54 25.67 14.62
N GLN A 475 -19.55 26.37 15.19
CA GLN A 475 -20.97 26.01 15.01
C GLN A 475 -21.40 26.09 13.55
N GLY A 476 -21.04 27.17 12.86
CA GLY A 476 -21.29 27.31 11.43
C GLY A 476 -20.63 26.22 10.59
N PHE A 477 -19.42 25.81 10.95
CA PHE A 477 -18.73 24.68 10.32
C PHE A 477 -19.48 23.36 10.52
N ARG A 478 -19.94 23.08 11.74
CA ARG A 478 -20.77 21.90 12.04
C ARG A 478 -22.07 21.91 11.22
N GLU A 479 -22.73 23.06 11.09
CA GLU A 479 -23.95 23.18 10.25
C GLU A 479 -23.65 23.00 8.76
N GLN A 480 -22.51 23.48 8.24
CA GLN A 480 -22.08 23.19 6.88
C GLN A 480 -21.97 21.68 6.65
N LEU A 481 -21.31 20.94 7.57
CA LEU A 481 -21.18 19.49 7.48
C LEU A 481 -22.54 18.79 7.52
N ARG A 482 -23.48 19.23 8.37
CA ARG A 482 -24.84 18.69 8.45
C ARG A 482 -25.67 18.90 7.17
N GLY A 483 -25.34 19.93 6.41
CA GLY A 483 -25.97 20.21 5.12
C GLY A 483 -25.47 19.33 3.97
N GLU A 484 -24.42 18.53 4.17
CA GLU A 484 -23.87 17.66 3.13
C GLU A 484 -24.66 16.34 3.00
N GLN A 485 -24.45 15.64 1.89
CA GLN A 485 -24.97 14.29 1.66
C GLN A 485 -23.80 13.40 1.18
N ASN A 486 -23.85 12.12 1.47
CA ASN A 486 -22.80 11.17 1.12
C ASN A 486 -21.39 11.65 1.57
N LEU A 487 -21.32 12.23 2.78
CA LEU A 487 -20.09 12.71 3.37
C LEU A 487 -19.17 11.54 3.73
N VAL A 488 -17.93 11.56 3.27
CA VAL A 488 -16.91 10.61 3.74
C VAL A 488 -16.10 11.25 4.86
N ILE A 489 -16.17 10.66 6.05
CA ILE A 489 -15.49 11.12 7.26
C ILE A 489 -14.24 10.26 7.48
N ILE A 490 -13.06 10.88 7.44
CA ILE A 490 -11.76 10.24 7.53
C ILE A 490 -11.08 10.69 8.82
N PHE A 491 -10.62 9.74 9.63
CA PHE A 491 -9.97 10.00 10.91
C PHE A 491 -8.88 8.96 11.21
N ASP A 492 -7.98 9.28 12.12
CA ASP A 492 -6.86 8.43 12.53
C ASP A 492 -6.86 8.15 14.05
N ALA A 493 -5.72 7.71 14.56
CA ALA A 493 -5.45 7.40 15.97
C ALA A 493 -5.74 8.55 16.95
N GLY A 494 -5.94 9.78 16.49
CA GLY A 494 -6.36 10.92 17.32
C GLY A 494 -7.80 10.80 17.82
N ILE A 495 -8.64 10.02 17.14
CA ILE A 495 -10.02 9.70 17.57
C ILE A 495 -10.10 8.24 17.94
N ARG A 496 -10.40 7.95 19.20
CA ARG A 496 -10.35 6.61 19.79
C ARG A 496 -11.38 6.40 20.89
N GLY A 497 -11.68 5.16 21.25
CA GLY A 497 -12.64 4.83 22.29
C GLY A 497 -14.01 5.46 22.07
N GLY A 498 -14.55 6.13 23.08
CA GLY A 498 -15.86 6.77 23.05
C GLY A 498 -16.00 7.90 22.03
N ASP A 499 -14.90 8.54 21.64
CA ASP A 499 -14.90 9.63 20.66
C ASP A 499 -15.30 9.14 19.27
N ILE A 500 -14.95 7.88 18.93
CA ILE A 500 -15.39 7.24 17.67
C ILE A 500 -16.92 7.12 17.65
N ALA A 501 -17.52 6.71 18.79
CA ALA A 501 -18.98 6.61 18.87
C ALA A 501 -19.64 7.98 18.71
N SER A 502 -19.05 9.04 19.25
CA SER A 502 -19.53 10.42 19.09
C SER A 502 -19.45 10.83 17.61
N LEU A 503 -18.33 10.55 16.92
CA LEU A 503 -18.17 10.85 15.50
C LEU A 503 -19.16 10.08 14.63
N VAL A 504 -19.33 8.78 14.89
CA VAL A 504 -20.31 7.93 14.16
C VAL A 504 -21.75 8.39 14.42
N LYS A 505 -22.09 8.81 15.65
CA LYS A 505 -23.37 9.39 15.96
C LYS A 505 -23.65 10.64 15.09
N PHE A 506 -22.72 11.58 15.03
CA PHE A 506 -22.83 12.76 14.20
C PHE A 506 -23.04 12.42 12.71
N GLY A 507 -22.18 11.57 12.14
CA GLY A 507 -22.27 11.19 10.73
C GLY A 507 -23.52 10.38 10.41
N SER A 508 -24.10 9.66 11.38
CA SER A 508 -25.35 8.90 11.18
C SER A 508 -26.56 9.79 10.94
N ASP A 509 -26.50 11.06 11.31
CA ASP A 509 -27.55 12.05 11.04
C ASP A 509 -27.43 12.63 9.60
N ILE A 510 -26.34 12.32 8.87
CA ILE A 510 -26.08 12.77 7.50
C ILE A 510 -26.41 11.65 6.51
N PRO A 511 -27.34 11.87 5.57
CA PRO A 511 -27.73 10.83 4.61
C PRO A 511 -26.54 10.31 3.79
N GLY A 512 -26.32 8.99 3.81
CA GLY A 512 -25.28 8.33 3.03
C GLY A 512 -23.86 8.56 3.53
N ALA A 513 -23.68 9.06 4.76
CA ALA A 513 -22.35 9.24 5.31
C ALA A 513 -21.63 7.92 5.50
N LYS A 514 -20.32 7.92 5.22
CA LYS A 514 -19.40 6.79 5.40
C LYS A 514 -18.18 7.19 6.20
N PHE A 515 -17.55 6.21 6.83
CA PHE A 515 -16.41 6.42 7.73
C PHE A 515 -15.18 5.63 7.29
N LEU A 516 -14.02 6.23 7.39
CA LEU A 516 -12.73 5.61 7.15
C LEU A 516 -11.82 5.85 8.36
N CYS A 517 -11.51 4.77 9.09
CA CYS A 517 -10.55 4.77 10.18
C CYS A 517 -9.16 4.40 9.61
N LEU A 518 -8.22 5.33 9.66
CA LEU A 518 -6.89 5.13 9.10
C LEU A 518 -6.01 4.33 10.06
N ALA A 519 -5.29 3.38 9.50
CA ALA A 519 -4.24 2.61 10.16
C ALA A 519 -2.92 2.80 9.41
N ASP A 520 -1.77 2.56 10.02
CA ASP A 520 -0.49 3.00 9.46
C ASP A 520 0.18 1.93 8.57
N TYR A 521 0.26 0.66 9.04
CA TYR A 521 0.99 -0.39 8.33
C TYR A 521 0.10 -1.26 7.46
N ALA A 522 0.72 -1.91 6.48
CA ALA A 522 0.04 -2.62 5.39
C ALA A 522 -1.05 -3.61 5.84
N ASN A 523 -0.86 -4.27 6.97
CA ASN A 523 -1.84 -5.20 7.55
C ASN A 523 -2.23 -4.85 8.99
N SER A 524 -2.22 -3.56 9.38
CA SER A 524 -2.65 -3.14 10.73
C SER A 524 -4.10 -3.53 11.01
N ARG A 525 -5.00 -3.36 10.03
CA ARG A 525 -6.38 -3.79 10.16
C ARG A 525 -6.48 -5.32 10.22
N GLY A 526 -5.77 -6.04 9.35
CA GLY A 526 -5.78 -7.49 9.39
C GLY A 526 -5.24 -8.07 10.69
N ALA A 527 -4.21 -7.48 11.27
CA ALA A 527 -3.71 -7.89 12.60
C ALA A 527 -4.78 -7.74 13.68
N ALA A 528 -5.53 -6.65 13.64
CA ALA A 528 -6.66 -6.40 14.54
C ALA A 528 -7.82 -7.39 14.28
N ASP A 529 -8.25 -7.54 13.02
CA ASP A 529 -9.34 -8.44 12.62
C ASP A 529 -9.02 -9.90 12.96
N MET A 530 -7.75 -10.31 12.90
CA MET A 530 -7.30 -11.67 13.24
C MET A 530 -7.12 -11.90 14.75
N GLY A 531 -7.41 -10.92 15.61
CA GLY A 531 -7.49 -11.08 17.05
C GLY A 531 -6.16 -11.11 17.78
N LEU A 532 -5.18 -10.32 17.33
CA LEU A 532 -3.93 -10.09 18.07
C LEU A 532 -4.18 -9.15 19.28
N TYR A 533 -5.08 -9.58 20.16
CA TYR A 533 -5.47 -8.86 21.39
C TYR A 533 -5.51 -9.82 22.58
N PRO A 534 -5.20 -9.35 23.79
CA PRO A 534 -5.23 -10.21 24.99
C PRO A 534 -6.63 -10.58 25.46
N ASP A 535 -7.66 -9.86 25.01
CA ASP A 535 -9.04 -9.93 25.47
C ASP A 535 -10.05 -10.20 24.33
N LEU A 536 -9.60 -10.21 23.09
CA LEU A 536 -10.44 -10.46 21.91
C LEU A 536 -9.92 -11.62 21.08
N LEU A 537 -10.83 -12.38 20.52
CA LEU A 537 -10.61 -13.39 19.49
C LEU A 537 -10.80 -12.76 18.08
N PRO A 538 -10.45 -13.48 16.99
CA PRO A 538 -10.68 -13.00 15.65
C PRO A 538 -12.10 -12.48 15.42
N GLY A 539 -12.22 -11.39 14.64
CA GLY A 539 -13.49 -10.69 14.43
C GLY A 539 -14.00 -9.96 15.66
N TYR A 540 -13.12 -9.57 16.56
CA TYR A 540 -13.43 -8.82 17.80
C TYR A 540 -14.38 -9.55 18.76
N HIS A 541 -14.40 -10.87 18.72
CA HIS A 541 -15.19 -11.66 19.67
C HIS A 541 -14.60 -11.60 21.08
N PRO A 542 -15.39 -11.27 22.11
CA PRO A 542 -14.91 -11.35 23.48
C PRO A 542 -14.57 -12.78 23.87
N MET A 543 -13.56 -12.96 24.72
CA MET A 543 -13.15 -14.26 25.23
C MET A 543 -14.28 -15.07 25.84
N ALA A 544 -15.22 -14.40 26.54
CA ALA A 544 -16.36 -15.04 27.23
C ALA A 544 -17.47 -15.55 26.27
N GLY A 545 -17.51 -15.09 25.02
CA GLY A 545 -18.60 -15.36 24.06
C GLY A 545 -18.24 -16.29 22.91
N SER A 546 -17.16 -17.04 23.00
CA SER A 546 -16.47 -17.66 21.86
C SER A 546 -16.73 -19.15 21.67
N ALA A 547 -17.97 -19.61 21.81
CA ALA A 547 -18.33 -21.03 21.63
C ALA A 547 -17.82 -21.62 20.29
N LYS A 548 -17.90 -20.86 19.19
CA LYS A 548 -17.38 -21.25 17.88
C LYS A 548 -15.90 -21.63 17.90
N PHE A 549 -15.08 -20.80 18.56
CA PHE A 549 -13.65 -21.03 18.64
C PHE A 549 -13.29 -22.18 19.56
N HIS A 550 -14.05 -22.38 20.66
CA HIS A 550 -13.89 -23.54 21.52
C HIS A 550 -14.26 -24.84 20.80
N GLU A 551 -15.28 -24.83 19.97
CA GLU A 551 -15.69 -25.98 19.17
C GLU A 551 -14.63 -26.37 18.12
N GLU A 552 -14.08 -25.36 17.42
CA GLU A 552 -13.12 -25.58 16.33
C GLU A 552 -11.68 -25.83 16.84
N TRP A 553 -11.25 -25.10 17.87
CA TRP A 553 -9.87 -25.17 18.37
C TRP A 553 -9.69 -26.08 19.61
N GLY A 554 -10.77 -26.44 20.27
CA GLY A 554 -10.76 -27.17 21.53
C GLY A 554 -10.63 -26.23 22.74
N SER A 555 -9.58 -26.36 23.51
CA SER A 555 -9.41 -25.52 24.72
C SER A 555 -8.81 -24.15 24.38
N VAL A 556 -9.46 -23.07 24.83
CA VAL A 556 -8.94 -21.70 24.78
C VAL A 556 -8.95 -21.15 26.22
N PRO A 557 -7.86 -20.51 26.69
CA PRO A 557 -7.85 -19.89 28.03
C PRO A 557 -8.98 -18.87 28.16
N ARG A 558 -9.65 -18.88 29.30
CA ARG A 558 -10.83 -18.01 29.55
C ARG A 558 -10.50 -16.69 30.22
N THR A 559 -9.32 -16.60 30.82
CA THR A 559 -8.86 -15.38 31.51
C THR A 559 -8.29 -14.40 30.48
N GLN A 560 -8.56 -13.13 30.66
CA GLN A 560 -7.94 -12.08 29.87
C GLN A 560 -6.41 -12.16 30.03
N GLY A 561 -5.70 -11.93 28.91
CA GLY A 561 -4.24 -11.85 28.90
C GLY A 561 -3.74 -10.44 29.22
N LEU A 562 -2.42 -10.30 29.18
CA LEU A 562 -1.71 -9.06 29.39
C LEU A 562 -1.55 -8.31 28.07
N THR A 563 -1.75 -7.00 28.10
CA THR A 563 -1.34 -6.08 27.03
C THR A 563 0.19 -5.99 26.95
N LEU A 564 0.73 -5.46 25.83
CA LEU A 564 2.18 -5.34 25.67
C LEU A 564 2.86 -4.57 26.81
N PRO A 565 2.37 -3.41 27.29
CA PRO A 565 2.95 -2.76 28.47
C PRO A 565 2.86 -3.62 29.74
N GLU A 566 1.78 -4.33 29.94
CA GLU A 566 1.61 -5.23 31.11
C GLU A 566 2.54 -6.45 31.01
N MET A 567 2.76 -7.00 29.80
CA MET A 567 3.76 -8.05 29.56
C MET A 567 5.17 -7.57 29.93
N VAL A 568 5.51 -6.33 29.58
CA VAL A 568 6.80 -5.69 29.91
C VAL A 568 6.96 -5.58 31.44
N GLU A 569 5.94 -5.14 32.16
CA GLU A 569 5.99 -5.02 33.60
C GLU A 569 6.03 -6.39 34.29
N SER A 570 5.29 -7.35 33.76
CA SER A 570 5.31 -8.74 34.25
C SER A 570 6.69 -9.40 34.02
N ALA A 571 7.39 -9.06 32.93
CA ALA A 571 8.77 -9.52 32.72
C ALA A 571 9.74 -8.84 33.66
N ARG A 572 9.59 -7.53 33.92
CA ARG A 572 10.41 -6.77 34.87
C ARG A 572 10.28 -7.33 36.29
N SER A 573 9.10 -7.73 36.68
CA SER A 573 8.84 -8.41 37.98
C SER A 573 9.27 -9.87 37.99
N GLY A 574 9.75 -10.42 36.89
CA GLY A 574 10.19 -11.80 36.73
C GLY A 574 9.07 -12.83 36.68
N GLN A 575 7.83 -12.43 36.45
CA GLN A 575 6.69 -13.35 36.32
C GLN A 575 6.60 -13.91 34.88
N LEU A 576 6.85 -13.07 33.88
CA LEU A 576 6.90 -13.51 32.49
C LEU A 576 8.31 -14.05 32.17
N LYS A 577 8.41 -15.31 31.76
CA LYS A 577 9.66 -16.06 31.60
C LYS A 577 10.03 -16.34 30.15
N ALA A 578 9.12 -16.14 29.22
CA ALA A 578 9.41 -16.32 27.82
C ALA A 578 8.67 -15.28 26.96
N PHE A 579 9.33 -14.84 25.90
CA PHE A 579 8.75 -14.00 24.86
C PHE A 579 8.90 -14.65 23.49
N TYR A 580 7.84 -14.57 22.70
CA TYR A 580 7.86 -14.89 21.28
C TYR A 580 7.46 -13.66 20.47
N VAL A 581 8.40 -13.07 19.75
CA VAL A 581 8.25 -11.84 18.98
C VAL A 581 8.31 -12.16 17.49
N VAL A 582 7.24 -11.88 16.77
CA VAL A 582 7.09 -12.22 15.34
C VAL A 582 6.94 -10.96 14.51
N GLY A 583 7.93 -10.65 13.66
CA GLY A 583 7.91 -9.53 12.74
C GLY A 583 7.77 -8.16 13.39
N ALA A 584 8.17 -8.02 14.64
CA ALA A 584 8.06 -6.81 15.43
C ALA A 584 9.39 -6.43 16.10
N ASN A 585 9.59 -5.12 16.32
CA ASN A 585 10.78 -4.60 16.98
C ASN A 585 10.39 -3.70 18.17
N PRO A 586 9.88 -4.29 19.28
CA PRO A 586 9.37 -3.52 20.41
C PRO A 586 10.41 -2.59 21.04
N VAL A 587 11.67 -2.99 21.15
CA VAL A 587 12.74 -2.14 21.71
C VAL A 587 12.98 -0.91 20.84
N GLY A 588 13.15 -1.11 19.53
CA GLY A 588 13.48 0.00 18.64
C GLY A 588 12.29 0.89 18.27
N ARG A 589 11.05 0.38 18.37
CA ARG A 589 9.84 1.12 17.92
C ARG A 589 8.97 1.64 19.05
N PHE A 590 8.91 0.95 20.19
CA PHE A 590 8.04 1.32 21.29
C PHE A 590 8.84 1.84 22.52
N GLY A 591 10.17 1.97 22.39
CA GLY A 591 11.02 2.46 23.46
C GLY A 591 11.02 1.54 24.69
N ILE A 592 10.77 0.25 24.50
CA ILE A 592 10.79 -0.72 25.61
C ILE A 592 12.22 -0.86 26.09
N ASP A 593 12.37 -0.78 27.42
CA ASP A 593 13.66 -0.96 28.09
C ASP A 593 14.28 -2.34 27.74
N PRO A 594 15.47 -2.39 27.14
CA PRO A 594 16.15 -3.63 26.78
C PRO A 594 16.32 -4.61 27.94
N PHE A 595 16.51 -4.11 29.15
CA PHE A 595 16.73 -4.95 30.34
C PHE A 595 15.54 -5.82 30.72
N VAL A 596 14.33 -5.49 30.24
CA VAL A 596 13.12 -6.30 30.43
C VAL A 596 13.32 -7.72 29.87
N PHE A 597 14.01 -7.85 28.77
CA PHE A 597 14.24 -9.15 28.12
C PHE A 597 15.36 -9.98 28.77
N ALA A 598 16.22 -9.36 29.60
CA ALA A 598 17.39 -10.04 30.15
C ALA A 598 17.08 -11.22 31.11
N GLN A 599 15.85 -11.30 31.64
CA GLN A 599 15.41 -12.35 32.56
C GLN A 599 14.47 -13.38 31.94
N SER A 600 14.15 -13.21 30.69
CA SER A 600 13.21 -14.05 29.93
C SER A 600 13.93 -14.77 28.80
N PHE A 601 13.45 -15.95 28.44
CA PHE A 601 13.87 -16.61 27.21
C PHE A 601 13.17 -15.94 26.01
N VAL A 602 13.93 -15.35 25.10
CA VAL A 602 13.40 -14.51 24.01
C VAL A 602 13.66 -15.15 22.66
N VAL A 603 12.60 -15.37 21.91
CA VAL A 603 12.65 -15.82 20.51
C VAL A 603 12.14 -14.71 19.61
N VAL A 604 12.91 -14.35 18.59
CA VAL A 604 12.55 -13.32 17.60
C VAL A 604 12.57 -13.91 16.20
N GLN A 605 11.47 -13.73 15.44
CA GLN A 605 11.41 -13.95 14.00
C GLN A 605 11.48 -12.61 13.30
N ASP A 606 12.54 -12.35 12.56
CA ASP A 606 12.69 -11.11 11.81
C ASP A 606 13.61 -11.33 10.59
N MET A 607 13.56 -10.40 9.63
CA MET A 607 14.41 -10.39 8.45
C MET A 607 15.82 -9.89 8.74
N PHE A 608 15.97 -9.05 9.77
CA PHE A 608 17.19 -8.35 10.12
C PHE A 608 17.50 -8.50 11.61
N LEU A 609 18.75 -8.28 11.96
CA LEU A 609 19.17 -8.23 13.34
C LEU A 609 18.81 -6.86 13.95
N THR A 610 17.53 -6.72 14.29
CA THR A 610 16.95 -5.51 14.91
C THR A 610 17.40 -5.38 16.37
N GLU A 611 17.09 -4.23 17.02
CA GLU A 611 17.40 -3.99 18.43
C GLU A 611 16.83 -5.10 19.32
N THR A 612 15.59 -5.51 19.07
CA THR A 612 14.96 -6.62 19.81
C THR A 612 15.66 -7.94 19.50
N ALA A 613 16.00 -8.20 18.22
CA ALA A 613 16.67 -9.42 17.80
C ALA A 613 18.07 -9.57 18.41
N THR A 614 18.80 -8.47 18.61
CA THR A 614 20.12 -8.50 19.27
C THR A 614 20.05 -8.95 20.72
N LEU A 615 18.90 -8.85 21.37
CA LEU A 615 18.67 -9.27 22.77
C LEU A 615 18.14 -10.69 22.89
N ALA A 616 17.70 -11.30 21.79
CA ALA A 616 17.09 -12.63 21.78
C ALA A 616 18.07 -13.76 22.12
N ASP A 617 17.56 -14.85 22.68
CA ASP A 617 18.27 -16.11 22.83
C ASP A 617 18.30 -16.91 21.53
N VAL A 618 17.20 -16.79 20.74
CA VAL A 618 17.10 -17.40 19.42
C VAL A 618 16.54 -16.39 18.44
N VAL A 619 17.21 -16.24 17.28
CA VAL A 619 16.74 -15.42 16.16
C VAL A 619 16.50 -16.31 14.95
N LEU A 620 15.29 -16.26 14.39
CA LEU A 620 14.89 -17.03 13.22
C LEU A 620 14.77 -16.12 12.01
N PRO A 621 15.42 -16.44 10.87
CA PRO A 621 15.36 -15.64 9.64
C PRO A 621 13.98 -15.74 9.00
N ALA A 622 13.23 -14.64 9.02
CA ALA A 622 11.89 -14.58 8.45
C ALA A 622 11.88 -14.11 6.99
N ALA A 623 11.01 -14.70 6.20
CA ALA A 623 10.67 -14.23 4.87
C ALA A 623 9.84 -12.94 4.97
N ASN A 624 10.12 -11.95 4.10
CA ASN A 624 9.28 -10.78 3.97
C ASN A 624 8.00 -11.08 3.15
N ALA A 625 7.08 -10.12 3.08
CA ALA A 625 5.82 -10.32 2.37
C ALA A 625 5.99 -10.56 0.85
N TYR A 626 7.08 -10.09 0.23
CA TYR A 626 7.36 -10.40 -1.18
C TYR A 626 7.93 -11.80 -1.42
N GLU A 627 8.26 -12.52 -0.36
CA GLU A 627 8.82 -13.88 -0.38
C GLU A 627 7.83 -14.96 0.03
N LYS A 628 6.58 -14.59 0.30
CA LYS A 628 5.52 -15.50 0.74
C LYS A 628 4.18 -15.18 0.10
N THR A 629 3.23 -16.07 0.23
CA THR A 629 1.86 -15.88 -0.27
C THR A 629 0.91 -15.86 0.91
N GLY A 630 -0.08 -14.99 0.87
CA GLY A 630 -1.11 -14.82 1.89
C GLY A 630 -1.98 -13.62 1.56
N THR A 631 -2.65 -13.06 2.57
CA THR A 631 -3.52 -11.91 2.38
C THR A 631 -3.23 -10.79 3.37
N PHE A 632 -3.48 -9.55 2.93
CA PHE A 632 -3.56 -8.36 3.77
C PHE A 632 -4.97 -7.79 3.75
N THR A 633 -5.37 -7.14 4.85
CA THR A 633 -6.58 -6.32 4.88
C THR A 633 -6.18 -4.87 5.04
N ASN A 634 -6.45 -4.04 4.02
CA ASN A 634 -6.09 -2.63 4.03
C ASN A 634 -6.98 -1.82 4.99
N THR A 635 -6.69 -0.53 5.16
CA THR A 635 -7.44 0.35 6.07
C THR A 635 -8.92 0.48 5.72
N CYS A 636 -9.28 0.35 4.43
CA CYS A 636 -10.68 0.34 3.95
C CYS A 636 -11.41 -0.98 4.23
N GLY A 637 -10.68 -2.06 4.48
CA GLY A 637 -11.23 -3.41 4.62
C GLY A 637 -11.19 -4.25 3.35
N ASP A 638 -10.40 -3.85 2.37
CA ASP A 638 -10.21 -4.71 1.20
C ASP A 638 -9.20 -5.80 1.52
N LEU A 639 -9.63 -7.05 1.41
CA LEU A 639 -8.78 -8.22 1.47
C LEU A 639 -8.04 -8.36 0.15
N GLN A 640 -6.72 -8.32 0.21
CA GLN A 640 -5.85 -8.24 -0.94
C GLN A 640 -4.83 -9.36 -0.94
N LEU A 641 -4.57 -9.93 -2.13
CA LEU A 641 -3.62 -11.02 -2.28
C LEU A 641 -2.18 -10.50 -2.27
N VAL A 642 -1.40 -11.03 -1.35
CA VAL A 642 0.06 -10.93 -1.34
C VAL A 642 0.62 -12.13 -2.09
N LYS A 643 1.40 -11.90 -3.14
CA LYS A 643 2.00 -12.96 -3.97
C LYS A 643 3.51 -13.01 -3.78
N LYS A 644 4.02 -14.20 -3.62
CA LYS A 644 5.46 -14.46 -3.61
C LYS A 644 6.08 -14.00 -4.95
N ALA A 645 6.98 -13.05 -4.89
CA ALA A 645 7.72 -12.53 -6.02
C ALA A 645 9.16 -13.07 -6.07
N GLY A 646 9.72 -13.38 -4.93
CA GLY A 646 11.09 -13.85 -4.83
C GLY A 646 11.29 -14.83 -3.67
N GLU A 647 12.52 -15.21 -3.46
CA GLU A 647 12.93 -16.09 -2.36
C GLU A 647 14.36 -15.77 -1.98
N VAL A 648 14.61 -15.59 -0.70
CA VAL A 648 15.95 -15.50 -0.14
C VAL A 648 16.29 -16.85 0.47
N SER A 649 17.35 -17.46 -0.03
CA SER A 649 17.83 -18.76 0.47
C SER A 649 18.09 -18.70 1.97
N GLY A 650 17.59 -19.69 2.70
CA GLY A 650 17.78 -19.82 4.14
C GLY A 650 16.72 -19.15 5.01
N SER A 651 15.81 -18.33 4.47
CA SER A 651 14.66 -17.81 5.21
C SER A 651 13.45 -18.75 5.16
N LYS A 652 12.54 -18.62 6.13
CA LYS A 652 11.26 -19.33 6.16
C LYS A 652 10.11 -18.38 6.41
N SER A 653 8.91 -18.73 5.94
CA SER A 653 7.69 -17.97 6.29
C SER A 653 7.40 -18.06 7.79
N ASP A 654 6.77 -17.03 8.34
CA ASP A 654 6.34 -17.05 9.74
C ASP A 654 5.36 -18.19 9.98
N PHE A 655 4.53 -18.50 8.97
CA PHE A 655 3.62 -19.64 8.97
C PHE A 655 4.36 -20.96 9.24
N GLU A 656 5.41 -21.27 8.43
CA GLU A 656 6.19 -22.49 8.57
C GLU A 656 6.87 -22.57 9.94
N MET A 657 7.47 -21.48 10.41
CA MET A 657 8.18 -21.44 11.68
C MET A 657 7.24 -21.71 12.86
N ILE A 658 6.03 -21.13 12.89
CA ILE A 658 5.03 -21.37 13.92
C ILE A 658 4.63 -22.86 13.98
N VAL A 659 4.38 -23.46 12.80
CA VAL A 659 4.02 -24.89 12.74
C VAL A 659 5.15 -25.78 13.25
N ARG A 660 6.39 -25.50 12.86
CA ARG A 660 7.56 -26.30 13.29
C ARG A 660 7.86 -26.14 14.79
N ILE A 661 7.66 -24.96 15.36
CA ILE A 661 7.77 -24.75 16.82
C ILE A 661 6.70 -25.57 17.54
N ALA A 662 5.46 -25.57 17.04
CA ALA A 662 4.40 -26.37 17.62
C ALA A 662 4.70 -27.87 17.59
N ASP A 663 5.24 -28.36 16.48
CA ASP A 663 5.68 -29.76 16.33
C ASP A 663 6.81 -30.09 17.34
N ALA A 664 7.83 -29.22 17.44
CA ALA A 664 8.92 -29.38 18.40
C ALA A 664 8.46 -29.37 19.88
N MET A 665 7.31 -28.73 20.17
CA MET A 665 6.66 -28.83 21.49
C MET A 665 5.86 -30.14 21.67
N GLY A 666 5.70 -30.95 20.61
CA GLY A 666 4.87 -32.15 20.60
C GLY A 666 3.37 -31.84 20.52
N ALA A 667 2.97 -30.70 20.00
CA ALA A 667 1.59 -30.35 19.77
C ALA A 667 1.02 -31.06 18.53
N ASP A 668 -0.30 -31.27 18.52
CA ASP A 668 -1.01 -31.77 17.35
C ASP A 668 -1.14 -30.64 16.30
N VAL A 669 -0.23 -30.64 15.33
CA VAL A 669 -0.19 -29.62 14.27
C VAL A 669 -1.44 -29.60 13.40
N HIS A 670 -2.21 -30.71 13.32
CA HIS A 670 -3.47 -30.76 12.57
C HIS A 670 -4.58 -29.96 13.26
N LYS A 671 -4.47 -29.71 14.57
CA LYS A 671 -5.36 -28.78 15.27
C LYS A 671 -5.03 -27.31 14.96
N LEU A 672 -3.78 -27.02 14.65
CA LEU A 672 -3.36 -25.68 14.26
C LEU A 672 -3.72 -25.36 12.81
N VAL A 673 -3.37 -26.29 11.89
CA VAL A 673 -3.62 -26.14 10.46
C VAL A 673 -4.47 -27.35 10.00
N PRO A 674 -5.79 -27.21 10.00
CA PRO A 674 -6.67 -28.28 9.56
C PRO A 674 -6.41 -28.60 8.08
N PHE A 675 -6.52 -29.87 7.73
CA PHE A 675 -6.59 -30.26 6.30
C PHE A 675 -7.81 -29.59 5.68
N GLY A 676 -7.59 -28.79 4.63
CA GLY A 676 -8.68 -28.18 3.90
C GLY A 676 -9.65 -29.25 3.39
N ARG A 677 -10.95 -29.06 3.60
CA ARG A 677 -12.00 -29.97 3.09
C ARG A 677 -12.06 -30.06 1.56
N GLY A 678 -11.18 -29.38 0.83
CA GLY A 678 -10.99 -29.45 -0.61
C GLY A 678 -9.68 -30.09 -1.03
N SER A 679 -8.86 -30.58 -0.09
CA SER A 679 -7.63 -31.31 -0.40
C SER A 679 -7.97 -32.77 -0.74
N SER A 680 -7.17 -33.36 -1.55
CA SER A 680 -7.14 -34.70 -2.12
C SER A 680 -8.19 -35.78 -1.70
N ALA A 681 -8.75 -35.73 -0.51
CA ALA A 681 -9.77 -36.70 -0.07
C ALA A 681 -11.12 -36.48 -0.78
N ASP A 682 -11.56 -35.25 -1.00
CA ASP A 682 -12.80 -34.91 -1.72
C ASP A 682 -12.61 -34.95 -3.24
N MET A 683 -11.43 -34.57 -3.73
CA MET A 683 -11.09 -34.71 -5.16
C MET A 683 -10.89 -36.18 -5.56
N GLY A 684 -10.46 -37.03 -4.63
CA GLY A 684 -10.32 -38.50 -4.86
C GLY A 684 -11.63 -39.23 -5.01
N GLN A 685 -12.70 -38.80 -4.37
CA GLN A 685 -14.02 -39.39 -4.49
C GLN A 685 -14.80 -38.96 -5.75
N SER A 686 -14.52 -37.75 -6.27
CA SER A 686 -15.23 -37.23 -7.45
C SER A 686 -14.55 -37.52 -8.79
N ARG A 687 -13.32 -38.02 -8.84
CA ARG A 687 -12.58 -38.32 -10.08
C ARG A 687 -11.66 -39.50 -9.89
N GLY A 688 -12.07 -40.65 -9.62
CA GLY A 688 -11.31 -41.91 -9.73
C GLY A 688 -9.78 -41.75 -9.68
N ALA A 689 -9.27 -40.98 -8.68
CA ALA A 689 -7.85 -40.61 -8.59
C ALA A 689 -7.02 -41.87 -8.37
N GLN A 690 -6.16 -42.15 -9.31
CA GLN A 690 -5.16 -43.19 -9.22
C GLN A 690 -4.18 -42.88 -8.08
N SER A 691 -3.72 -43.93 -7.42
CA SER A 691 -2.81 -43.96 -6.24
C SER A 691 -1.54 -43.09 -6.31
N GLY A 692 -1.27 -42.38 -7.39
CA GLY A 692 -0.08 -41.57 -7.60
C GLY A 692 -0.08 -40.17 -6.99
N GLU A 693 -1.23 -39.63 -6.50
CA GLU A 693 -1.25 -38.27 -5.92
C GLU A 693 -0.97 -38.25 -4.42
N ALA A 694 -1.41 -39.28 -3.69
CA ALA A 694 -1.04 -39.45 -2.29
C ALA A 694 0.48 -39.66 -2.12
N ASP A 695 1.08 -40.41 -3.05
CA ASP A 695 2.53 -40.63 -3.06
C ASP A 695 3.33 -39.35 -3.38
N ARG A 696 2.84 -38.48 -4.27
CA ARG A 696 3.50 -37.19 -4.57
C ARG A 696 3.48 -36.24 -3.38
N HIS A 697 2.42 -36.25 -2.58
CA HIS A 697 2.31 -35.43 -1.39
C HIS A 697 3.25 -35.92 -0.28
N ALA A 698 3.35 -37.24 -0.09
CA ALA A 698 4.31 -37.85 0.84
C ALA A 698 5.75 -37.57 0.43
N VAL A 699 6.08 -37.69 -0.87
CA VAL A 699 7.39 -37.36 -1.43
C VAL A 699 7.70 -35.86 -1.28
N TRP A 700 6.70 -34.98 -1.45
CA TRP A 700 6.88 -33.54 -1.26
C TRP A 700 7.21 -33.22 0.21
N LEU A 701 6.47 -33.81 1.16
CA LEU A 701 6.72 -33.67 2.59
C LEU A 701 8.13 -34.15 2.95
N GLU A 702 8.52 -35.32 2.46
CA GLU A 702 9.83 -35.91 2.67
C GLU A 702 10.96 -35.06 2.06
N THR A 703 10.75 -34.50 0.85
CA THR A 703 11.72 -33.64 0.16
C THR A 703 11.95 -32.32 0.89
N HIS A 704 10.95 -31.86 1.66
CA HIS A 704 11.03 -30.62 2.46
C HIS A 704 11.36 -30.89 3.94
N GLY A 705 11.78 -32.12 4.28
CA GLY A 705 12.14 -32.53 5.63
C GLY A 705 10.96 -32.47 6.62
N LEU A 706 9.74 -32.65 6.10
CA LEU A 706 8.51 -32.70 6.89
C LEU A 706 8.10 -34.16 7.06
N GLU A 707 7.80 -34.54 8.28
CA GLU A 707 7.24 -35.88 8.52
C GLU A 707 5.84 -36.01 7.89
N PRO A 708 5.43 -37.20 7.44
CA PRO A 708 4.10 -37.45 6.89
C PRO A 708 2.93 -37.10 7.81
N LYS A 709 3.21 -36.84 9.09
CA LYS A 709 2.24 -36.42 10.10
C LYS A 709 1.95 -34.92 10.10
N MET A 710 2.79 -34.10 9.45
CA MET A 710 2.61 -32.66 9.40
C MET A 710 1.59 -32.26 8.37
N SER A 711 0.75 -31.32 8.75
CA SER A 711 -0.17 -30.66 7.82
C SER A 711 0.62 -30.00 6.68
N PRO A 712 0.10 -29.98 5.45
CA PRO A 712 0.74 -29.22 4.38
C PRO A 712 0.82 -27.75 4.81
N LEU A 713 1.97 -27.13 4.55
CA LEU A 713 2.23 -25.71 4.86
C LEU A 713 1.52 -24.81 3.84
N ASP A 714 0.20 -24.96 3.75
CA ASP A 714 -0.65 -24.22 2.83
C ASP A 714 -1.45 -23.13 3.59
N PRO A 715 -1.09 -21.84 3.43
CA PRO A 715 -1.84 -20.74 4.05
C PRO A 715 -3.31 -20.70 3.66
N THR A 716 -3.69 -21.30 2.51
CA THR A 716 -5.09 -21.31 2.05
C THR A 716 -6.02 -22.11 2.96
N ALA A 717 -5.51 -23.13 3.66
CA ALA A 717 -6.29 -23.88 4.64
C ALA A 717 -6.68 -22.99 5.84
N ILE A 718 -5.80 -22.09 6.24
CA ILE A 718 -6.09 -21.09 7.28
C ILE A 718 -7.06 -20.04 6.76
N LEU A 719 -6.95 -19.59 5.52
CA LEU A 719 -7.92 -18.67 4.93
C LEU A 719 -9.33 -19.25 4.91
N ASP A 720 -9.47 -20.54 4.59
CA ASP A 720 -10.76 -21.24 4.66
C ASP A 720 -11.33 -21.28 6.09
N GLU A 721 -10.48 -21.42 7.12
CA GLU A 721 -10.90 -21.35 8.52
C GLU A 721 -11.29 -19.91 8.92
N ILE A 722 -10.51 -18.89 8.49
CA ILE A 722 -10.82 -17.48 8.69
C ILE A 722 -12.21 -17.17 8.12
N GLN A 723 -12.50 -17.60 6.89
CA GLN A 723 -13.80 -17.37 6.24
C GLN A 723 -14.99 -17.95 7.02
N ARG A 724 -14.78 -19.06 7.71
CA ARG A 724 -15.84 -19.71 8.53
C ARG A 724 -16.03 -19.06 9.92
N LEU A 725 -14.96 -18.57 10.50
CA LEU A 725 -14.96 -18.16 11.91
C LEU A 725 -14.96 -16.65 12.10
N VAL A 726 -14.34 -15.89 11.18
CA VAL A 726 -14.21 -14.43 11.28
C VAL A 726 -15.34 -13.76 10.52
N PRO A 727 -16.30 -13.11 11.20
CA PRO A 727 -17.40 -12.43 10.53
C PRO A 727 -16.91 -11.37 9.55
N GLY A 728 -17.54 -11.31 8.38
CA GLY A 728 -17.20 -10.33 7.35
C GLY A 728 -16.07 -10.75 6.39
N TYR A 729 -15.46 -11.93 6.61
CA TYR A 729 -14.43 -12.51 5.74
C TYR A 729 -14.96 -13.58 4.79
N GLU A 730 -16.27 -13.65 4.58
CA GLU A 730 -16.92 -14.56 3.62
C GLU A 730 -16.69 -14.09 2.18
N VAL A 731 -15.46 -14.20 1.69
CA VAL A 731 -15.01 -13.70 0.39
C VAL A 731 -14.81 -14.81 -0.63
N SER A 732 -14.88 -14.48 -1.92
CA SER A 732 -14.61 -15.44 -3.00
C SER A 732 -13.11 -15.67 -3.18
N ARG A 733 -12.62 -16.85 -2.77
CA ARG A 733 -11.23 -17.29 -2.99
C ARG A 733 -10.84 -17.24 -4.47
N MET A 734 -11.73 -17.63 -5.37
CA MET A 734 -11.48 -17.60 -6.81
C MET A 734 -11.25 -16.17 -7.32
N ASN A 735 -12.06 -15.22 -6.87
CA ASN A 735 -11.88 -13.82 -7.23
C ASN A 735 -10.56 -13.25 -6.66
N LEU A 736 -10.23 -13.59 -5.42
CA LEU A 736 -8.99 -13.18 -4.78
C LEU A 736 -7.76 -13.73 -5.54
N LEU A 737 -7.77 -15.02 -5.89
CA LEU A 737 -6.70 -15.65 -6.69
C LEU A 737 -6.60 -15.07 -8.11
N ALA A 738 -7.72 -14.63 -8.69
CA ALA A 738 -7.75 -13.89 -9.95
C ALA A 738 -7.16 -12.46 -9.85
N GLY A 739 -6.81 -12.01 -8.63
CA GLY A 739 -6.22 -10.70 -8.37
C GLY A 739 -7.25 -9.59 -8.13
N ASN A 740 -8.51 -9.94 -7.88
CA ASN A 740 -9.56 -8.99 -7.52
C ASN A 740 -9.63 -8.83 -6.00
N ASP A 741 -9.46 -7.61 -5.53
CA ASP A 741 -9.63 -7.29 -4.12
C ASP A 741 -11.07 -7.58 -3.69
N GLN A 742 -11.23 -8.08 -2.47
CA GLN A 742 -12.53 -8.44 -1.91
C GLN A 742 -12.80 -7.59 -0.66
N HIS A 743 -13.89 -6.85 -0.65
CA HIS A 743 -14.24 -6.03 0.50
C HIS A 743 -14.73 -6.91 1.65
N THR A 744 -14.10 -6.78 2.83
CA THR A 744 -14.54 -7.40 4.07
C THR A 744 -15.51 -6.48 4.79
N THR A 745 -16.45 -7.06 5.50
CA THR A 745 -17.43 -6.31 6.26
C THR A 745 -16.99 -6.20 7.72
N LEU A 746 -16.87 -4.98 8.25
CA LEU A 746 -16.59 -4.79 9.67
C LEU A 746 -17.85 -5.11 10.48
N VAL A 747 -17.89 -6.29 11.06
CA VAL A 747 -19.03 -6.73 11.87
C VAL A 747 -18.75 -6.44 13.33
N GLY A 748 -19.44 -5.46 13.89
CA GLY A 748 -19.37 -5.14 15.31
C GLY A 748 -20.01 -6.25 16.15
N THR A 749 -19.21 -7.03 16.83
CA THR A 749 -19.70 -7.87 17.94
C THR A 749 -19.96 -7.00 19.17
N ALA A 750 -20.98 -7.33 19.93
CA ALA A 750 -21.59 -6.45 20.93
C ALA A 750 -20.78 -6.17 22.21
N ALA A 751 -19.56 -6.53 22.29
CA ALA A 751 -18.76 -6.24 23.45
C ALA A 751 -18.07 -4.91 23.26
N GLY A 752 -18.64 -3.86 23.83
CA GLY A 752 -17.84 -2.74 24.30
C GLY A 752 -16.84 -3.24 25.32
N ALA A 753 -15.85 -4.02 24.90
CA ALA A 753 -14.66 -4.18 25.69
C ALA A 753 -14.10 -2.77 25.82
N ALA A 754 -13.95 -2.28 27.03
CA ALA A 754 -13.22 -1.05 27.30
C ALA A 754 -11.77 -1.32 26.88
N GLN A 755 -11.54 -1.28 25.57
CA GLN A 755 -10.21 -1.33 25.00
C GLN A 755 -9.48 -0.15 25.61
N ASN A 756 -8.28 -0.36 26.05
CA ASN A 756 -7.49 0.72 26.58
C ASN A 756 -7.06 1.64 25.40
N PRO A 757 -7.76 2.78 25.16
CA PRO A 757 -7.45 3.65 24.02
C PRO A 757 -6.05 4.29 24.14
N GLU A 758 -5.44 4.27 25.32
CA GLU A 758 -4.09 4.76 25.55
C GLU A 758 -3.02 3.89 24.86
N LEU A 759 -3.36 2.65 24.50
CA LEU A 759 -2.47 1.75 23.76
C LEU A 759 -2.44 2.05 22.26
N ILE A 760 -3.33 2.91 21.77
CA ILE A 760 -3.31 3.33 20.37
C ILE A 760 -2.17 4.33 20.16
N ALA A 761 -1.19 3.96 19.39
CA ALA A 761 -0.01 4.77 19.11
C ALA A 761 0.29 4.80 17.61
N PRO A 762 0.20 5.98 16.96
CA PRO A 762 0.54 6.10 15.55
C PRO A 762 2.01 5.76 15.31
N ALA A 763 2.32 5.30 14.12
CA ALA A 763 3.67 4.94 13.73
C ALA A 763 4.62 6.14 13.62
N ASN A 764 4.10 7.35 13.48
CA ASN A 764 4.85 8.58 13.22
C ASN A 764 5.77 8.51 11.98
N ASP A 765 5.41 7.64 11.03
CA ASP A 765 6.10 7.56 9.76
C ASP A 765 5.64 8.70 8.83
N ASN A 766 6.53 9.11 7.93
CA ASN A 766 6.25 10.10 6.89
C ASN A 766 6.36 9.46 5.49
N LEU A 767 6.37 10.28 4.45
CA LEU A 767 6.46 9.83 3.06
C LEU A 767 7.74 9.01 2.78
N PHE A 768 8.82 9.28 3.48
CA PHE A 768 10.14 8.68 3.26
C PHE A 768 10.54 7.66 4.32
N THR A 769 9.71 7.45 5.32
CA THR A 769 9.94 6.46 6.38
C THR A 769 8.86 5.39 6.39
N SER A 770 9.18 4.20 6.81
CA SER A 770 8.24 3.08 6.94
C SER A 770 8.75 2.08 7.99
N GLY A 771 8.84 2.54 9.20
CA GLY A 771 9.32 1.71 10.32
C GLY A 771 10.61 0.96 10.00
N THR A 772 10.66 -0.32 10.36
CA THR A 772 11.81 -1.18 10.11
C THR A 772 12.12 -1.34 8.61
N LEU A 773 11.10 -1.49 7.75
CA LEU A 773 11.33 -1.68 6.31
C LEU A 773 12.00 -0.46 5.66
N GLY A 774 11.53 0.74 5.99
CA GLY A 774 12.11 1.99 5.46
C GLY A 774 13.55 2.19 5.91
N ARG A 775 13.87 1.84 7.14
CA ARG A 775 15.22 1.92 7.70
C ARG A 775 16.25 1.12 6.89
N TYR A 776 15.85 -0.01 6.34
CA TYR A 776 16.70 -0.88 5.52
C TYR A 776 16.59 -0.60 4.02
N SER A 777 15.79 0.37 3.57
CA SER A 777 15.77 0.79 2.17
C SER A 777 16.90 1.77 1.89
N ARG A 778 17.84 1.38 1.03
CA ARG A 778 18.93 2.25 0.56
C ARG A 778 18.38 3.46 -0.19
N THR A 779 17.35 3.26 -0.99
CA THR A 779 16.72 4.31 -1.80
C THR A 779 16.08 5.37 -0.92
N LEU A 780 15.28 4.98 0.09
CA LEU A 780 14.68 5.95 1.01
C LEU A 780 15.74 6.72 1.78
N ASN A 781 16.78 6.04 2.27
CA ASN A 781 17.87 6.68 3.00
C ASN A 781 18.61 7.68 2.13
N SER A 782 18.96 7.33 0.88
CA SER A 782 19.66 8.26 -0.04
C SER A 782 18.82 9.52 -0.35
N VAL A 783 17.51 9.38 -0.46
CA VAL A 783 16.60 10.53 -0.63
C VAL A 783 16.55 11.39 0.62
N MET A 784 16.52 10.79 1.80
CA MET A 784 16.53 11.53 3.07
C MET A 784 17.85 12.28 3.29
N GLU A 785 18.98 11.64 2.99
CA GLU A 785 20.31 12.27 3.07
C GLU A 785 20.43 13.46 2.12
N ASN A 786 19.93 13.32 0.89
CA ASN A 786 19.94 14.40 -0.11
C ASN A 786 19.07 15.61 0.28
N ARG A 787 18.06 15.40 1.15
CA ARG A 787 17.16 16.45 1.66
C ARG A 787 17.63 17.10 2.95
N SER A 788 18.49 16.43 3.71
CA SER A 788 19.07 17.01 4.91
C SER A 788 19.90 18.22 4.52
N PRO A 789 19.80 19.38 5.21
CA PRO A 789 20.67 20.51 4.95
C PRO A 789 22.11 20.01 5.06
N GLN A 790 22.86 20.08 3.96
CA GLN A 790 24.30 19.84 4.00
C GLN A 790 24.89 20.81 5.05
N PRO A 791 25.75 20.35 5.96
CA PRO A 791 26.46 21.26 6.83
C PRO A 791 27.15 22.26 5.90
N VAL A 792 26.85 23.53 6.07
CA VAL A 792 27.58 24.60 5.38
C VAL A 792 29.02 24.42 5.82
N GLU A 793 29.87 23.86 4.95
CA GLU A 793 31.32 23.94 5.14
C GLU A 793 31.62 25.43 5.24
N SER A 794 31.90 25.89 6.46
CA SER A 794 32.43 27.21 6.66
C SER A 794 33.74 27.25 5.87
N GLU A 795 33.74 27.95 4.73
CA GLU A 795 34.96 28.39 4.11
C GLU A 795 35.72 29.16 5.20
N VAL A 796 36.62 28.46 5.86
CA VAL A 796 37.65 29.12 6.66
C VAL A 796 38.50 29.84 5.62
N ALA A 797 38.26 31.14 5.47
CA ALA A 797 39.14 32.01 4.72
C ALA A 797 40.55 31.80 5.29
N ALA A 798 41.38 31.19 4.48
CA ALA A 798 42.82 31.25 4.70
C ALA A 798 43.29 32.67 4.25
N ASP A 799 43.60 33.53 5.24
CA ASP A 799 44.44 34.68 5.04
C ASP A 799 45.87 34.27 4.70
#